data_f6136dcb7603ab7b70507da3c74a2b8b
#
_entry.id   f6136dcb7603ab7b70507da3c74a2b8b
#
_cell.length_a   1.000
_cell.length_b   1.000
_cell.length_c   1.000
_cell.angle_alpha   90.00
_cell.angle_beta   90.00
_cell.angle_gamma   90.00
#
_symmetry.space_group_name_H-M   'P 1'
#
loop_
_entity.id
_entity.type
_entity.pdbx_description
1 polymer ?
#
loop_
_entity_poly.entity_id
_entity_poly.type
_entity_poly.pdbx_seq_one_letter_code
_entity_poly.pdbx_strand_id
1 'polypeptide(L)'
;MKPGTLKRLLLLAIPLLVTACSGGGDLIVDDDGTGTEQPPVEVEASISLSDQSIRAAVVGGVYHIEVESTTKWKASSSDESWLDIFPSEGKAGVTEVEVYTQANKTNRDRSATLTFTAGNKTQVVDVAQRWAYYFSLPCETYKIGYGGGDIEIQGLPEVDFSIGIAADASEWVKAVDEVLEVSFNESKSSRSTTILIQDKSAKKSYEVELIQEGMKSNAEVMLLDELIIDGYKCPTDALTSAPDFFFSVDMDDPDVASKPLKITFNGEGVQWITFLGDTQKYYSGDELPIKSLKAGKTLTFYTHSKTTEKSLVHKLIVSGLPLIEINTSGTIKDEPKVDCTFKLYDPKARTDDGDRKNLKFFESNAGIEYRGAGAQRYIKKPYNLKLYTSSGEKREAELLNIRNDNSWILDAMFLDIAHMRTRVNFDIWNEFNKPYYVDQKPKAMSGTRGLHTEVILNGEYRGIFTLTDRIDRKQYQIEQNGGYIYKAKGWTDACRLRGYSARSSNDDYYWNSADIEQEYPDADDGFAPNFNHMADLIDFVADSSKEDFSAHFEEHLDMNSIVDGFIFLNMIVAHDNIGRNTFWIVRNINESKKFMHGLWDLDGTLGRTWHRYTEDPNQGWVYSGFRIYERIINENPANIHQKIYDRWNELKEGSLSLENFSQKVDGYADLMVKSGARDREVGRWMQLDMADQPYWGYASVYFNDVEYEVMYMKEWWEKRLKKMDSLINSLKHN
;
A
#
# COMPACT_ATOMS: atom_id res chain seq x y z
N MET A 1 -20.05 -37.54 7.41
CA MET A 1 -21.48 -37.13 7.44
C MET A 1 -21.77 -36.23 6.26
N LYS A 2 -22.79 -36.44 5.48
CA LYS A 2 -23.09 -35.76 4.20
C LYS A 2 -23.37 -34.27 4.41
N PRO A 3 -22.98 -33.36 3.47
CA PRO A 3 -23.26 -31.92 3.57
C PRO A 3 -24.72 -31.64 3.15
N GLY A 4 -25.37 -30.80 3.96
CA GLY A 4 -26.75 -30.37 3.75
C GLY A 4 -26.85 -29.16 2.83
N THR A 5 -27.82 -29.22 1.99
CA THR A 5 -28.31 -28.30 0.98
C THR A 5 -28.61 -26.91 1.58
N LEU A 6 -27.95 -25.86 1.10
CA LEU A 6 -28.28 -24.45 1.47
C LEU A 6 -29.41 -23.97 0.53
N LYS A 7 -30.55 -23.64 1.12
CA LYS A 7 -31.72 -23.10 0.45
C LYS A 7 -31.46 -21.66 -0.02
N ARG A 8 -31.77 -21.39 -1.28
CA ARG A 8 -31.87 -20.05 -1.86
C ARG A 8 -32.94 -19.23 -1.13
N LEU A 9 -32.55 -18.07 -0.59
CA LEU A 9 -33.50 -17.06 -0.13
C LEU A 9 -33.86 -16.16 -1.34
N LEU A 10 -35.10 -16.26 -1.77
CA LEU A 10 -35.67 -15.35 -2.76
C LEU A 10 -36.05 -14.04 -2.07
N LEU A 11 -35.39 -12.94 -2.45
CA LEU A 11 -35.87 -11.59 -2.10
C LEU A 11 -36.92 -11.17 -3.12
N LEU A 12 -38.16 -11.03 -2.64
CA LEU A 12 -39.30 -10.50 -3.40
C LEU A 12 -39.11 -9.00 -3.59
N ALA A 13 -38.96 -8.58 -4.83
CA ALA A 13 -39.08 -7.18 -5.21
C ALA A 13 -40.56 -6.79 -5.32
N ILE A 14 -40.98 -5.75 -4.63
CA ILE A 14 -42.30 -5.16 -4.70
C ILE A 14 -42.33 -4.18 -5.88
N PRO A 15 -43.23 -4.33 -6.87
CA PRO A 15 -43.32 -3.31 -7.91
C PRO A 15 -44.16 -2.13 -7.43
N LEU A 16 -43.57 -0.91 -7.53
CA LEU A 16 -44.33 0.34 -7.38
C LEU A 16 -45.20 0.57 -8.62
N LEU A 17 -46.49 0.53 -8.43
CA LEU A 17 -47.49 0.92 -9.46
C LEU A 17 -47.49 2.46 -9.55
N VAL A 18 -47.10 2.98 -10.71
CA VAL A 18 -47.38 4.39 -11.07
C VAL A 18 -48.61 4.38 -11.97
N THR A 19 -49.70 4.89 -11.44
CA THR A 19 -50.94 5.16 -12.20
C THR A 19 -50.74 6.41 -13.05
N ALA A 20 -50.78 6.24 -14.37
CA ALA A 20 -50.91 7.37 -15.29
C ALA A 20 -52.39 7.67 -15.55
N CYS A 21 -52.81 8.89 -15.32
CA CYS A 21 -54.13 9.40 -15.68
C CYS A 21 -54.25 9.57 -17.21
N SER A 22 -55.25 8.97 -17.75
CA SER A 22 -55.72 9.18 -19.14
C SER A 22 -56.58 10.43 -19.20
N GLY A 23 -56.20 11.36 -20.06
CA GLY A 23 -57.10 12.43 -20.51
C GLY A 23 -57.57 12.09 -21.92
N GLY A 24 -58.88 11.91 -22.06
CA GLY A 24 -59.55 11.67 -23.34
C GLY A 24 -59.67 12.93 -24.18
N GLY A 25 -59.58 12.78 -25.47
CA GLY A 25 -59.94 13.76 -26.49
C GLY A 25 -60.43 13.01 -27.71
N ASP A 26 -61.73 13.18 -27.98
CA ASP A 26 -62.41 12.64 -29.17
C ASP A 26 -61.82 13.20 -30.45
N LEU A 27 -61.59 12.38 -31.44
CA LEU A 27 -61.35 12.77 -32.82
C LEU A 27 -62.24 12.06 -33.80
N ILE A 28 -62.83 12.91 -34.58
CA ILE A 28 -63.72 12.68 -35.70
C ILE A 28 -63.02 11.83 -36.80
N VAL A 29 -63.78 10.88 -37.32
CA VAL A 29 -63.41 10.04 -38.46
C VAL A 29 -63.74 10.82 -39.74
N ASP A 30 -62.78 10.99 -40.64
CA ASP A 30 -63.05 11.12 -42.07
C ASP A 30 -62.25 10.10 -42.86
N ASP A 31 -63.02 9.31 -43.58
CA ASP A 31 -62.59 8.22 -44.46
C ASP A 31 -62.18 8.83 -45.82
N ASP A 32 -60.94 8.63 -46.26
CA ASP A 32 -60.64 8.56 -47.69
C ASP A 32 -59.38 7.70 -47.94
N GLY A 33 -59.61 6.54 -48.50
CA GLY A 33 -58.63 5.53 -48.79
C GLY A 33 -57.69 5.95 -49.93
N THR A 34 -56.40 5.77 -49.68
CA THR A 34 -55.38 5.19 -50.51
C THR A 34 -54.03 5.25 -49.76
N GLY A 35 -53.86 4.36 -48.82
CA GLY A 35 -52.52 4.19 -48.15
C GLY A 35 -51.74 3.10 -48.87
N THR A 36 -50.76 3.46 -49.63
CA THR A 36 -49.66 2.58 -50.01
C THR A 36 -48.87 2.30 -48.75
N GLU A 37 -48.94 1.05 -48.21
CA GLU A 37 -48.04 0.56 -47.19
C GLU A 37 -46.60 0.68 -47.71
N GLN A 38 -45.82 1.59 -47.12
CA GLN A 38 -44.39 1.51 -47.27
C GLN A 38 -43.92 0.25 -46.57
N PRO A 39 -43.06 -0.54 -47.20
CA PRO A 39 -42.48 -1.72 -46.51
C PRO A 39 -41.68 -1.18 -45.27
N PRO A 40 -41.69 -1.95 -44.16
CA PRO A 40 -40.97 -1.55 -42.97
C PRO A 40 -39.49 -1.27 -43.33
N VAL A 41 -39.02 -0.11 -42.95
CA VAL A 41 -37.60 0.24 -43.09
C VAL A 41 -36.83 -0.83 -42.30
N GLU A 42 -36.15 -1.69 -43.02
CA GLU A 42 -35.26 -2.69 -42.42
C GLU A 42 -34.13 -1.98 -41.72
N VAL A 43 -34.21 -1.84 -40.40
CA VAL A 43 -33.16 -1.19 -39.60
C VAL A 43 -31.95 -2.12 -39.64
N GLU A 44 -30.88 -1.67 -40.28
CA GLU A 44 -29.64 -2.46 -40.30
C GLU A 44 -29.16 -2.71 -38.86
N ALA A 45 -28.94 -3.99 -38.55
CA ALA A 45 -28.49 -4.38 -37.24
C ALA A 45 -27.09 -3.83 -36.96
N SER A 46 -26.93 -3.11 -35.87
CA SER A 46 -25.63 -2.69 -35.34
C SER A 46 -25.55 -3.02 -33.87
N ILE A 47 -24.35 -3.27 -33.40
CA ILE A 47 -24.04 -3.43 -31.97
C ILE A 47 -22.67 -2.87 -31.69
N SER A 48 -22.56 -2.04 -30.65
CA SER A 48 -21.32 -1.46 -30.12
C SER A 48 -21.25 -1.67 -28.62
N LEU A 49 -20.04 -1.80 -28.10
CA LEU A 49 -19.76 -2.03 -26.67
C LEU A 49 -18.83 -0.95 -26.16
N SER A 50 -19.03 -0.50 -24.93
CA SER A 50 -18.13 0.47 -24.28
C SER A 50 -16.71 -0.06 -24.11
N ASP A 51 -16.57 -1.37 -23.92
CA ASP A 51 -15.28 -2.02 -23.65
C ASP A 51 -15.12 -3.26 -24.54
N GLN A 52 -13.91 -3.50 -25.02
CA GLN A 52 -13.56 -4.69 -25.81
C GLN A 52 -12.72 -5.69 -24.99
N SER A 53 -12.29 -5.31 -23.81
CA SER A 53 -11.54 -6.19 -22.92
C SER A 53 -11.77 -5.84 -21.45
N ILE A 54 -11.83 -6.88 -20.61
CA ILE A 54 -11.90 -6.78 -19.15
C ILE A 54 -10.70 -7.51 -18.58
N ARG A 55 -9.97 -6.84 -17.70
CA ARG A 55 -8.98 -7.49 -16.85
C ARG A 55 -9.59 -7.71 -15.48
N ALA A 56 -10.09 -8.91 -15.28
CA ALA A 56 -10.80 -9.25 -14.07
C ALA A 56 -9.87 -9.41 -12.88
N ALA A 57 -10.30 -8.89 -11.74
CA ALA A 57 -9.63 -9.10 -10.47
C ALA A 57 -9.62 -10.59 -10.13
N VAL A 58 -8.53 -11.05 -9.54
CA VAL A 58 -8.34 -12.46 -9.15
C VAL A 58 -9.45 -12.97 -8.24
N VAL A 59 -9.94 -12.13 -7.33
CA VAL A 59 -11.05 -12.45 -6.44
C VAL A 59 -12.42 -12.48 -7.11
N GLY A 60 -12.45 -12.17 -8.39
CA GLY A 60 -13.68 -11.90 -9.07
C GLY A 60 -14.18 -10.47 -8.81
N GLY A 61 -15.33 -10.17 -9.35
CA GLY A 61 -15.95 -8.86 -9.23
C GLY A 61 -17.07 -8.70 -10.23
N VAL A 62 -17.67 -7.50 -10.17
CA VAL A 62 -18.70 -7.08 -11.10
C VAL A 62 -18.13 -5.95 -11.95
N TYR A 63 -18.26 -6.07 -13.27
CA TYR A 63 -17.82 -5.08 -14.25
C TYR A 63 -19.03 -4.63 -15.06
N HIS A 64 -19.01 -3.43 -15.57
CA HIS A 64 -20.13 -2.87 -16.32
C HIS A 64 -19.72 -2.65 -17.76
N ILE A 65 -20.56 -3.07 -18.69
CA ILE A 65 -20.41 -2.81 -20.12
C ILE A 65 -21.70 -2.16 -20.60
N GLU A 66 -21.57 -1.04 -21.29
CA GLU A 66 -22.70 -0.45 -22.02
C GLU A 66 -22.81 -1.07 -23.40
N VAL A 67 -23.97 -1.65 -23.69
CA VAL A 67 -24.32 -2.26 -24.97
C VAL A 67 -25.28 -1.34 -25.69
N GLU A 68 -24.88 -0.78 -26.81
CA GLU A 68 -25.76 -0.02 -27.72
C GLU A 68 -26.07 -0.86 -28.95
N SER A 69 -27.36 -1.06 -29.23
CA SER A 69 -27.79 -1.86 -30.38
C SER A 69 -29.03 -1.27 -31.05
N THR A 70 -29.10 -1.39 -32.38
CA THR A 70 -30.30 -0.99 -33.17
C THR A 70 -31.35 -2.03 -33.21
N THR A 71 -31.08 -3.25 -32.74
CA THR A 71 -32.04 -4.38 -32.72
C THR A 71 -31.94 -5.14 -31.39
N LYS A 72 -32.73 -6.18 -31.21
CA LYS A 72 -32.59 -7.11 -30.09
C LYS A 72 -31.22 -7.77 -30.14
N TRP A 73 -30.59 -7.92 -29.00
CA TRP A 73 -29.28 -8.53 -28.86
C TRP A 73 -29.30 -9.64 -27.80
N LYS A 74 -28.31 -10.53 -27.89
CA LYS A 74 -28.00 -11.57 -26.91
C LYS A 74 -26.54 -11.65 -26.65
N ALA A 75 -26.16 -12.06 -25.42
CA ALA A 75 -24.79 -12.31 -25.02
C ALA A 75 -24.63 -13.71 -24.46
N SER A 76 -23.43 -14.26 -24.59
CA SER A 76 -23.04 -15.55 -24.03
C SER A 76 -21.58 -15.51 -23.56
N SER A 77 -21.29 -16.29 -22.54
CA SER A 77 -19.92 -16.52 -22.06
C SER A 77 -19.36 -17.78 -22.68
N SER A 78 -18.05 -17.78 -22.99
CA SER A 78 -17.35 -19.00 -23.42
C SER A 78 -17.01 -19.94 -22.27
N ASP A 79 -17.11 -19.46 -21.01
CA ASP A 79 -16.86 -20.26 -19.81
C ASP A 79 -17.72 -19.74 -18.63
N GLU A 80 -18.95 -20.27 -18.57
CA GLU A 80 -19.92 -19.91 -17.51
C GLU A 80 -19.52 -20.43 -16.11
N SER A 81 -18.47 -21.23 -16.00
CA SER A 81 -18.03 -21.72 -14.70
C SER A 81 -17.45 -20.63 -13.81
N TRP A 82 -16.97 -19.51 -14.40
CA TRP A 82 -16.39 -18.39 -13.67
C TRP A 82 -16.73 -17.00 -14.22
N LEU A 83 -17.30 -16.92 -15.42
CA LEU A 83 -17.65 -15.69 -16.11
C LEU A 83 -19.12 -15.73 -16.52
N ASP A 84 -19.92 -14.85 -15.95
CA ASP A 84 -21.36 -14.75 -16.21
C ASP A 84 -21.76 -13.31 -16.55
N ILE A 85 -22.93 -13.11 -17.12
CA ILE A 85 -23.38 -11.82 -17.62
C ILE A 85 -24.89 -11.64 -17.36
N PHE A 86 -25.28 -10.41 -16.91
CA PHE A 86 -26.67 -10.07 -16.69
C PHE A 86 -26.97 -8.59 -17.01
N PRO A 87 -28.06 -8.29 -17.79
CA PRO A 87 -28.87 -9.24 -18.52
C PRO A 87 -28.10 -9.86 -19.69
N SER A 88 -28.38 -11.11 -20.04
CA SER A 88 -27.79 -11.81 -21.18
C SER A 88 -28.52 -11.55 -22.51
N GLU A 89 -29.58 -10.75 -22.52
CA GLU A 89 -30.30 -10.28 -23.72
C GLU A 89 -30.93 -8.91 -23.47
N GLY A 90 -31.07 -8.12 -24.52
CA GLY A 90 -31.72 -6.81 -24.46
C GLY A 90 -32.45 -6.40 -25.72
N LYS A 91 -33.15 -5.27 -25.66
CA LYS A 91 -33.87 -4.67 -26.80
C LYS A 91 -32.94 -3.66 -27.51
N ALA A 92 -33.42 -3.12 -28.62
CA ALA A 92 -32.77 -1.94 -29.23
C ALA A 92 -32.67 -0.78 -28.26
N GLY A 93 -31.57 -0.02 -28.32
CA GLY A 93 -31.21 1.07 -27.41
C GLY A 93 -29.92 0.77 -26.65
N VAL A 94 -29.67 1.57 -25.63
CA VAL A 94 -28.53 1.42 -24.72
C VAL A 94 -28.97 0.59 -23.50
N THR A 95 -28.16 -0.40 -23.14
CA THR A 95 -28.37 -1.26 -21.98
C THR A 95 -27.06 -1.41 -21.23
N GLU A 96 -27.08 -1.11 -19.94
CA GLU A 96 -25.96 -1.44 -19.04
C GLU A 96 -26.04 -2.93 -18.66
N VAL A 97 -24.93 -3.61 -18.77
CA VAL A 97 -24.79 -5.04 -18.53
C VAL A 97 -23.75 -5.27 -17.48
N GLU A 98 -24.08 -6.07 -16.48
CA GLU A 98 -23.15 -6.50 -15.43
C GLU A 98 -22.46 -7.81 -15.84
N VAL A 99 -21.15 -7.81 -15.74
CA VAL A 99 -20.29 -8.96 -15.99
C VAL A 99 -19.75 -9.47 -14.65
N TYR A 100 -20.12 -10.67 -14.27
CA TYR A 100 -19.74 -11.30 -13.02
C TYR A 100 -18.57 -12.24 -13.25
N THR A 101 -17.50 -12.06 -12.49
CA THR A 101 -16.38 -13.01 -12.49
C THR A 101 -16.19 -13.60 -11.11
N GLN A 102 -16.01 -14.91 -11.03
CA GLN A 102 -15.69 -15.59 -9.78
C GLN A 102 -14.20 -15.47 -9.46
N ALA A 103 -13.84 -15.70 -8.19
CA ALA A 103 -12.45 -15.75 -7.78
C ALA A 103 -11.67 -16.81 -8.60
N ASN A 104 -10.48 -16.44 -9.08
CA ASN A 104 -9.60 -17.39 -9.74
C ASN A 104 -8.81 -18.17 -8.66
N LYS A 105 -9.39 -19.30 -8.25
CA LYS A 105 -8.74 -20.24 -7.33
C LYS A 105 -7.82 -21.23 -8.03
N THR A 106 -7.63 -21.08 -9.32
CA THR A 106 -6.69 -21.90 -10.08
C THR A 106 -5.29 -21.29 -9.96
N ASN A 107 -4.27 -22.07 -10.16
CA ASN A 107 -2.87 -21.63 -10.12
C ASN A 107 -2.35 -21.15 -11.49
N ARG A 108 -3.22 -20.66 -12.34
CA ARG A 108 -2.87 -20.18 -13.69
C ARG A 108 -3.80 -19.04 -14.10
N ASP A 109 -3.29 -18.19 -14.94
CA ASP A 109 -4.10 -17.22 -15.63
C ASP A 109 -5.20 -17.92 -16.43
N ARG A 110 -6.36 -17.31 -16.46
CA ARG A 110 -7.47 -17.78 -17.26
C ARG A 110 -8.04 -16.65 -18.11
N SER A 111 -8.58 -17.02 -19.25
CA SER A 111 -9.27 -16.09 -20.12
C SER A 111 -10.53 -16.75 -20.70
N ALA A 112 -11.53 -15.94 -20.92
CA ALA A 112 -12.76 -16.31 -21.59
C ALA A 112 -13.26 -15.11 -22.39
N THR A 113 -14.23 -15.33 -23.26
CA THR A 113 -14.82 -14.28 -24.08
C THR A 113 -16.31 -14.16 -23.81
N LEU A 114 -16.80 -12.92 -23.82
CA LEU A 114 -18.23 -12.62 -23.91
C LEU A 114 -18.55 -12.27 -25.35
N THR A 115 -19.51 -12.96 -25.94
CA THR A 115 -19.95 -12.74 -27.31
C THR A 115 -21.32 -12.11 -27.32
N PHE A 116 -21.43 -10.92 -27.89
CA PHE A 116 -22.69 -10.17 -28.05
C PHE A 116 -23.11 -10.20 -29.50
N THR A 117 -24.37 -10.56 -29.77
CA THR A 117 -24.91 -10.72 -31.13
C THR A 117 -26.19 -9.96 -31.31
N ALA A 118 -26.30 -9.16 -32.36
CA ALA A 118 -27.50 -8.46 -32.77
C ALA A 118 -27.73 -8.65 -34.29
N GLY A 119 -28.76 -9.35 -34.66
CA GLY A 119 -28.98 -9.77 -36.06
C GLY A 119 -27.77 -10.59 -36.57
N ASN A 120 -27.09 -10.07 -37.59
CA ASN A 120 -25.90 -10.70 -38.17
C ASN A 120 -24.58 -10.05 -37.70
N LYS A 121 -24.63 -9.15 -36.75
CA LYS A 121 -23.45 -8.45 -36.19
C LYS A 121 -23.05 -9.07 -34.86
N THR A 122 -21.75 -9.19 -34.67
CA THR A 122 -21.17 -9.75 -33.43
C THR A 122 -20.06 -8.89 -32.93
N GLN A 123 -20.02 -8.68 -31.63
CA GLN A 123 -18.92 -8.04 -30.89
C GLN A 123 -18.45 -8.99 -29.80
N VAL A 124 -17.18 -8.92 -29.47
CA VAL A 124 -16.56 -9.80 -28.48
C VAL A 124 -15.83 -8.95 -27.46
N VAL A 125 -15.94 -9.34 -26.19
CA VAL A 125 -15.14 -8.78 -25.09
C VAL A 125 -14.23 -9.88 -24.58
N ASP A 126 -12.94 -9.64 -24.60
CA ASP A 126 -11.94 -10.53 -24.04
C ASP A 126 -11.86 -10.30 -22.52
N VAL A 127 -12.07 -11.35 -21.74
CA VAL A 127 -11.96 -11.30 -20.29
C VAL A 127 -10.76 -12.12 -19.86
N ALA A 128 -9.74 -11.45 -19.30
CA ALA A 128 -8.56 -12.08 -18.76
C ALA A 128 -8.54 -11.91 -17.24
N GLN A 129 -8.24 -12.99 -16.53
CA GLN A 129 -8.11 -12.98 -15.08
C GLN A 129 -6.81 -13.70 -14.70
N ARG A 130 -5.90 -12.95 -14.09
CA ARG A 130 -4.68 -13.54 -13.55
C ARG A 130 -5.00 -14.43 -12.36
N TRP A 131 -4.11 -15.34 -12.05
CA TRP A 131 -4.21 -16.13 -10.85
C TRP A 131 -3.56 -15.40 -9.67
N ALA A 132 -4.11 -15.62 -8.46
CA ALA A 132 -3.74 -14.88 -7.26
C ALA A 132 -2.43 -15.36 -6.61
N TYR A 133 -1.75 -16.30 -7.21
CA TYR A 133 -0.65 -16.93 -6.53
C TYR A 133 0.69 -16.55 -7.12
N TYR A 134 1.37 -15.62 -6.40
CA TYR A 134 2.79 -15.83 -6.20
C TYR A 134 2.89 -16.97 -5.19
N PHE A 135 3.18 -18.16 -5.67
CA PHE A 135 3.66 -19.20 -4.82
C PHE A 135 5.09 -18.80 -4.41
N SER A 136 5.21 -18.07 -3.34
CA SER A 136 6.43 -18.00 -2.58
C SER A 136 6.23 -18.92 -1.40
N LEU A 137 6.98 -19.99 -1.34
CA LEU A 137 7.06 -20.76 -0.13
C LEU A 137 7.50 -19.81 1.00
N PRO A 138 6.84 -19.84 2.15
CA PRO A 138 7.21 -19.01 3.29
C PRO A 138 8.64 -19.21 3.74
N CYS A 139 9.22 -20.30 3.31
CA CYS A 139 10.52 -20.72 3.72
C CYS A 139 11.20 -21.46 2.56
N GLU A 140 12.32 -20.93 2.06
CA GLU A 140 13.16 -21.64 1.11
C GLU A 140 13.98 -22.76 1.78
N THR A 141 14.00 -22.78 3.11
CA THR A 141 14.74 -23.77 3.90
C THR A 141 13.96 -24.14 5.15
N TYR A 142 13.63 -25.42 5.27
CA TYR A 142 13.11 -25.99 6.51
C TYR A 142 14.26 -26.56 7.32
N LYS A 143 14.27 -26.27 8.61
CA LYS A 143 15.25 -26.83 9.55
C LYS A 143 14.56 -27.67 10.59
N ILE A 144 15.08 -28.84 10.87
CA ILE A 144 14.57 -29.73 11.91
C ILE A 144 15.73 -30.25 12.76
N GLY A 145 15.47 -30.44 14.05
CA GLY A 145 16.42 -31.02 14.97
C GLY A 145 16.77 -32.50 14.61
N TYR A 146 17.86 -33.01 15.17
CA TYR A 146 18.31 -34.39 14.94
C TYR A 146 17.26 -35.46 15.28
N GLY A 147 16.30 -35.14 16.18
CA GLY A 147 15.21 -36.05 16.55
C GLY A 147 14.23 -36.36 15.42
N GLY A 148 14.26 -35.59 14.34
CA GLY A 148 13.28 -35.69 13.28
C GLY A 148 11.90 -35.23 13.71
N GLY A 149 10.88 -35.65 12.98
CA GLY A 149 9.49 -35.30 13.21
C GLY A 149 8.80 -34.85 11.93
N ASP A 150 7.61 -34.32 12.08
CA ASP A 150 6.79 -33.87 10.98
C ASP A 150 6.99 -32.39 10.70
N ILE A 151 7.15 -32.04 9.44
CA ILE A 151 7.20 -30.66 8.96
C ILE A 151 6.04 -30.47 8.00
N GLU A 152 5.08 -29.67 8.38
CA GLU A 152 4.03 -29.22 7.49
C GLU A 152 4.58 -28.17 6.51
N ILE A 153 4.49 -28.43 5.21
CA ILE A 153 4.89 -27.47 4.18
C ILE A 153 3.79 -26.43 4.08
N GLN A 154 4.05 -25.24 4.62
CA GLN A 154 3.09 -24.16 4.61
C GLN A 154 3.05 -23.43 3.27
N GLY A 155 1.88 -22.91 2.91
CA GLY A 155 1.69 -22.09 1.72
C GLY A 155 1.57 -22.90 0.42
N LEU A 156 1.37 -24.21 0.51
CA LEU A 156 1.02 -25.01 -0.66
C LEU A 156 -0.31 -24.55 -1.23
N PRO A 157 -0.42 -24.44 -2.56
CA PRO A 157 -1.68 -24.05 -3.19
C PRO A 157 -2.75 -25.15 -3.00
N GLU A 158 -4.03 -24.76 -2.90
CA GLU A 158 -5.18 -25.71 -2.95
C GLU A 158 -5.33 -26.39 -4.32
N VAL A 159 -4.21 -26.73 -4.99
CA VAL A 159 -4.18 -27.20 -6.38
C VAL A 159 -3.29 -28.41 -6.52
N ASP A 160 -3.44 -29.09 -7.63
CA ASP A 160 -2.73 -30.32 -7.94
C ASP A 160 -1.20 -30.10 -8.02
N PHE A 161 -0.51 -30.40 -6.93
CA PHE A 161 0.94 -30.35 -6.84
C PHE A 161 1.54 -31.72 -6.52
N SER A 162 2.84 -31.85 -6.65
CA SER A 162 3.57 -33.02 -6.16
C SER A 162 4.83 -32.58 -5.44
N ILE A 163 5.15 -33.29 -4.37
CA ILE A 163 6.38 -33.12 -3.62
C ILE A 163 7.35 -34.24 -4.01
N GLY A 164 8.48 -33.85 -4.61
CA GLY A 164 9.56 -34.75 -4.98
C GLY A 164 10.70 -34.65 -3.96
N ILE A 165 11.23 -35.78 -3.56
CA ILE A 165 12.40 -35.88 -2.67
C ILE A 165 13.54 -36.49 -3.46
N ALA A 166 14.74 -35.95 -3.31
CA ALA A 166 15.91 -36.50 -3.97
C ALA A 166 16.14 -37.95 -3.55
N ALA A 167 16.59 -38.78 -4.48
CA ALA A 167 16.69 -40.22 -4.28
C ALA A 167 17.64 -40.60 -3.11
N ASP A 168 18.66 -39.80 -2.85
CA ASP A 168 19.61 -39.97 -1.75
C ASP A 168 19.04 -39.61 -0.37
N ALA A 169 17.92 -38.93 -0.35
CA ALA A 169 17.23 -38.54 0.87
C ALA A 169 15.97 -39.39 1.19
N SER A 170 15.57 -40.26 0.27
CA SER A 170 14.34 -41.05 0.41
C SER A 170 14.37 -42.04 1.58
N GLU A 171 15.56 -42.36 2.13
CA GLU A 171 15.70 -43.19 3.32
C GLU A 171 15.34 -42.43 4.62
N TRP A 172 15.41 -41.12 4.63
CA TRP A 172 15.22 -40.32 5.84
C TRP A 172 14.18 -39.22 5.75
N VAL A 173 13.66 -38.94 4.55
CA VAL A 173 12.52 -38.02 4.34
C VAL A 173 11.47 -38.72 3.51
N LYS A 174 10.20 -38.58 3.92
CA LYS A 174 9.03 -39.00 3.13
C LYS A 174 8.06 -37.87 3.05
N ALA A 175 7.46 -37.68 1.90
CA ALA A 175 6.34 -36.76 1.73
C ALA A 175 5.03 -37.55 1.81
N VAL A 176 4.18 -37.16 2.73
CA VAL A 176 2.83 -37.72 2.92
C VAL A 176 1.86 -36.54 2.88
N ASP A 177 1.14 -36.42 1.79
CA ASP A 177 0.32 -35.24 1.50
C ASP A 177 1.15 -33.94 1.57
N GLU A 178 0.86 -33.05 2.51
CA GLU A 178 1.51 -31.77 2.72
C GLU A 178 2.59 -31.80 3.80
N VAL A 179 2.88 -32.96 4.35
CA VAL A 179 3.79 -33.16 5.47
C VAL A 179 5.04 -33.90 5.02
N LEU A 180 6.21 -33.40 5.45
CA LEU A 180 7.47 -34.12 5.36
C LEU A 180 7.69 -34.87 6.69
N GLU A 181 7.64 -36.18 6.65
CA GLU A 181 8.06 -37.03 7.77
C GLU A 181 9.56 -37.20 7.71
N VAL A 182 10.29 -36.66 8.68
CA VAL A 182 11.74 -36.69 8.75
C VAL A 182 12.18 -37.64 9.86
N SER A 183 12.93 -38.68 9.48
CA SER A 183 13.44 -39.68 10.43
C SER A 183 14.58 -39.12 11.31
N PHE A 184 14.85 -39.80 12.42
CA PHE A 184 15.96 -39.49 13.33
C PHE A 184 17.31 -39.46 12.59
N ASN A 185 18.17 -38.48 12.89
CA ASN A 185 19.54 -38.41 12.37
C ASN A 185 20.52 -38.92 13.43
N GLU A 186 20.99 -40.15 13.26
CA GLU A 186 21.98 -40.75 14.14
C GLU A 186 23.40 -40.21 13.92
N SER A 187 23.64 -39.53 12.79
CA SER A 187 24.90 -38.91 12.50
C SER A 187 25.16 -37.68 13.35
N LYS A 188 26.44 -37.45 13.68
CA LYS A 188 26.84 -36.18 14.31
C LYS A 188 26.86 -35.00 13.31
N SER A 189 26.83 -35.29 12.03
CA SER A 189 26.80 -34.28 10.98
C SER A 189 25.37 -33.97 10.59
N SER A 190 25.10 -32.71 10.33
CA SER A 190 23.84 -32.31 9.68
C SER A 190 23.75 -32.94 8.29
N ARG A 191 22.53 -33.18 7.85
CA ARG A 191 22.22 -33.61 6.48
C ARG A 191 21.21 -32.70 5.86
N SER A 192 21.30 -32.52 4.57
CA SER A 192 20.32 -31.69 3.82
C SER A 192 19.90 -32.39 2.54
N THR A 193 18.76 -31.99 2.04
CA THR A 193 18.24 -32.40 0.74
C THR A 193 17.38 -31.31 0.14
N THR A 194 17.24 -31.35 -1.17
CA THR A 194 16.30 -30.47 -1.87
C THR A 194 14.95 -31.17 -2.02
N ILE A 195 13.94 -30.51 -1.56
CA ILE A 195 12.53 -30.87 -1.78
C ILE A 195 12.03 -30.11 -3.01
N LEU A 196 11.58 -30.84 -4.01
CA LEU A 196 11.07 -30.28 -5.25
C LEU A 196 9.55 -30.24 -5.20
N ILE A 197 8.96 -29.05 -5.14
CA ILE A 197 7.53 -28.89 -5.21
C ILE A 197 7.17 -28.52 -6.63
N GLN A 198 6.41 -29.39 -7.31
CA GLN A 198 6.00 -29.21 -8.69
C GLN A 198 4.51 -28.89 -8.73
N ASP A 199 4.19 -27.72 -9.25
CA ASP A 199 2.86 -27.38 -9.69
C ASP A 199 2.61 -28.09 -11.03
N LYS A 200 1.74 -29.10 -11.00
CA LYS A 200 1.44 -29.92 -12.19
C LYS A 200 0.72 -29.13 -13.29
N SER A 201 0.04 -28.06 -12.94
CA SER A 201 -0.76 -27.28 -13.88
C SER A 201 0.05 -26.13 -14.49
N ALA A 202 0.87 -25.41 -13.71
CA ALA A 202 1.67 -24.28 -14.19
C ALA A 202 3.01 -24.69 -14.78
N LYS A 203 3.40 -25.96 -14.68
CA LYS A 203 4.74 -26.48 -15.08
C LYS A 203 5.88 -25.71 -14.41
N LYS A 204 5.67 -25.23 -13.20
CA LYS A 204 6.67 -24.57 -12.37
C LYS A 204 7.16 -25.50 -11.29
N SER A 205 8.44 -25.39 -10.99
CA SER A 205 9.07 -26.14 -9.90
C SER A 205 9.68 -25.16 -8.91
N TYR A 206 9.54 -25.48 -7.65
CA TYR A 206 10.09 -24.73 -6.54
C TYR A 206 11.00 -25.65 -5.76
N GLU A 207 12.20 -25.18 -5.47
CA GLU A 207 13.19 -25.92 -4.70
C GLU A 207 13.19 -25.40 -3.27
N VAL A 208 13.02 -26.31 -2.32
CA VAL A 208 13.09 -26.02 -0.89
C VAL A 208 14.19 -26.87 -0.29
N GLU A 209 15.07 -26.26 0.44
CA GLU A 209 16.11 -26.99 1.16
C GLU A 209 15.55 -27.49 2.50
N LEU A 210 15.69 -28.79 2.78
CA LEU A 210 15.45 -29.36 4.09
C LEU A 210 16.80 -29.68 4.73
N ILE A 211 17.04 -29.10 5.91
CA ILE A 211 18.26 -29.34 6.69
C ILE A 211 17.87 -29.99 8.00
N GLN A 212 18.45 -31.13 8.29
CA GLN A 212 18.34 -31.79 9.59
C GLN A 212 19.65 -31.72 10.35
N GLU A 213 19.57 -31.22 11.60
CA GLU A 213 20.73 -31.19 12.49
C GLU A 213 21.30 -32.58 12.74
N GLY A 214 22.61 -32.67 12.97
CA GLY A 214 23.23 -33.87 13.49
C GLY A 214 22.99 -34.05 14.98
N MET A 215 23.10 -35.28 15.48
CA MET A 215 22.93 -35.60 16.90
C MET A 215 23.93 -34.80 17.75
N LYS A 216 23.43 -33.93 18.65
CA LYS A 216 24.29 -33.11 19.52
C LYS A 216 25.01 -33.99 20.54
N SER A 217 26.32 -34.14 20.40
CA SER A 217 27.16 -34.37 21.56
C SER A 217 27.41 -32.99 22.21
N ASN A 218 27.58 -32.89 23.52
CA ASN A 218 27.77 -31.67 24.32
C ASN A 218 28.95 -30.75 23.90
N ALA A 219 29.39 -30.73 22.65
CA ALA A 219 30.50 -29.97 22.12
C ALA A 219 30.03 -29.03 20.99
N GLU A 220 30.12 -27.77 21.26
CA GLU A 220 30.29 -26.60 20.37
C GLU A 220 29.25 -26.43 19.24
N VAL A 221 28.29 -25.51 19.51
CA VAL A 221 27.41 -24.90 18.51
C VAL A 221 28.29 -23.95 17.69
N MET A 222 28.41 -24.16 16.39
CA MET A 222 29.16 -23.31 15.47
C MET A 222 28.34 -22.08 15.05
N LEU A 223 27.66 -21.45 16.01
CA LEU A 223 26.81 -20.30 15.76
C LEU A 223 27.69 -19.10 15.42
N LEU A 224 27.28 -18.35 14.39
CA LEU A 224 27.87 -17.05 14.11
C LEU A 224 27.08 -15.99 14.89
N ASP A 225 27.75 -15.35 15.84
CA ASP A 225 27.12 -14.33 16.69
C ASP A 225 27.09 -12.97 16.00
N GLU A 226 28.07 -12.73 15.12
CA GLU A 226 28.26 -11.43 14.50
C GLU A 226 28.86 -11.56 13.12
N LEU A 227 28.31 -10.83 12.17
CA LEU A 227 28.84 -10.62 10.82
C LEU A 227 28.93 -9.11 10.55
N ILE A 228 30.10 -8.64 10.17
CA ILE A 228 30.36 -7.25 9.83
C ILE A 228 30.85 -7.21 8.38
N ILE A 229 30.20 -6.41 7.56
CA ILE A 229 30.59 -6.22 6.15
C ILE A 229 30.94 -4.72 5.99
N ASP A 230 32.17 -4.47 5.60
CA ASP A 230 32.72 -3.12 5.39
C ASP A 230 32.50 -2.15 6.58
N GLY A 231 32.65 -2.69 7.80
CA GLY A 231 32.45 -1.96 9.05
C GLY A 231 31.00 -1.86 9.53
N TYR A 232 30.04 -2.33 8.74
CA TYR A 232 28.64 -2.39 9.16
C TYR A 232 28.32 -3.75 9.78
N LYS A 233 27.87 -3.73 11.04
CA LYS A 233 27.37 -4.90 11.73
C LYS A 233 25.98 -5.27 11.17
N CYS A 234 25.91 -6.39 10.48
CA CYS A 234 24.70 -6.89 9.87
C CYS A 234 23.64 -7.19 10.93
N PRO A 235 22.45 -6.62 10.89
CA PRO A 235 21.35 -7.01 11.77
C PRO A 235 20.90 -8.42 11.44
N THR A 236 20.29 -9.08 12.43
CA THR A 236 19.94 -10.50 12.33
C THR A 236 18.44 -10.72 12.50
N ASP A 237 17.91 -11.69 11.77
CA ASP A 237 16.65 -12.34 12.09
C ASP A 237 16.91 -13.65 12.84
N ALA A 238 16.58 -13.66 14.12
CA ALA A 238 16.82 -14.76 15.03
C ALA A 238 15.62 -15.71 15.21
N LEU A 239 14.58 -15.58 14.38
CA LEU A 239 13.42 -16.49 14.40
C LEU A 239 13.77 -17.92 14.01
N THR A 240 14.93 -18.11 13.40
CA THR A 240 15.48 -19.42 12.99
C THR A 240 16.53 -19.93 13.99
N SER A 241 16.82 -21.22 13.97
CA SER A 241 17.83 -21.85 14.84
C SER A 241 19.27 -21.34 14.60
N ALA A 242 19.51 -20.72 13.44
CA ALA A 242 20.71 -19.95 13.14
C ALA A 242 20.25 -18.61 12.56
N PRO A 243 20.78 -17.46 13.03
CA PRO A 243 20.34 -16.17 12.56
C PRO A 243 20.64 -15.98 11.07
N ASP A 244 19.67 -15.39 10.35
CA ASP A 244 19.89 -14.83 9.04
C ASP A 244 20.42 -13.41 9.18
N PHE A 245 21.40 -13.03 8.37
CA PHE A 245 22.04 -11.72 8.41
C PHE A 245 21.54 -10.85 7.27
N PHE A 246 21.37 -9.55 7.53
CA PHE A 246 20.92 -8.59 6.52
C PHE A 246 22.05 -7.61 6.18
N PHE A 247 22.23 -7.38 4.91
CA PHE A 247 23.09 -6.34 4.37
C PHE A 247 22.39 -5.65 3.20
N SER A 248 22.66 -4.37 2.99
CA SER A 248 22.05 -3.64 1.88
C SER A 248 23.09 -3.03 0.96
N VAL A 249 22.77 -3.02 -0.33
CA VAL A 249 23.60 -2.45 -1.39
C VAL A 249 22.82 -1.41 -2.19
N ASP A 250 23.53 -0.42 -2.70
CA ASP A 250 22.95 0.55 -3.61
C ASP A 250 22.66 -0.09 -4.97
N MET A 251 21.38 -0.20 -5.32
CA MET A 251 20.95 -0.80 -6.58
C MET A 251 21.28 0.03 -7.80
N ASP A 252 21.44 1.34 -7.62
CA ASP A 252 21.67 2.30 -8.71
C ASP A 252 23.17 2.48 -8.98
N ASP A 253 24.04 1.85 -8.18
CA ASP A 253 25.47 1.99 -8.31
C ASP A 253 26.04 0.92 -9.25
N PRO A 254 26.48 1.29 -10.48
CA PRO A 254 26.99 0.36 -11.46
C PRO A 254 28.30 -0.32 -11.02
N ASP A 255 29.02 0.29 -10.08
CA ASP A 255 30.32 -0.21 -9.61
C ASP A 255 30.23 -1.04 -8.33
N VAL A 256 29.03 -1.23 -7.75
CA VAL A 256 28.84 -2.10 -6.58
C VAL A 256 29.48 -3.48 -6.81
N ALA A 257 29.46 -3.97 -8.04
CA ALA A 257 30.02 -5.25 -8.41
C ALA A 257 31.55 -5.30 -8.52
N SER A 258 32.26 -4.17 -8.40
CA SER A 258 33.71 -4.09 -8.76
C SER A 258 34.65 -3.97 -7.57
N LYS A 259 34.18 -3.55 -6.38
CA LYS A 259 35.04 -3.37 -5.19
C LYS A 259 34.85 -4.53 -4.20
N PRO A 260 35.91 -5.17 -3.72
CA PRO A 260 35.81 -6.16 -2.66
C PRO A 260 35.40 -5.48 -1.34
N LEU A 261 34.54 -6.15 -0.56
CA LEU A 261 34.14 -5.69 0.77
C LEU A 261 34.85 -6.52 1.84
N LYS A 262 35.39 -5.85 2.82
CA LYS A 262 36.01 -6.52 3.96
C LYS A 262 34.92 -7.18 4.80
N ILE A 263 35.12 -8.49 5.10
CA ILE A 263 34.24 -9.24 5.99
C ILE A 263 34.97 -9.52 7.31
N THR A 264 34.30 -9.26 8.41
CA THR A 264 34.72 -9.75 9.73
C THR A 264 33.57 -10.47 10.40
N PHE A 265 33.87 -11.47 11.17
CA PHE A 265 32.86 -12.24 11.89
C PHE A 265 33.39 -12.81 13.19
N ASN A 266 32.47 -13.08 14.12
CA ASN A 266 32.74 -13.71 15.39
C ASN A 266 31.68 -14.78 15.69
N GLY A 267 32.13 -15.87 16.27
CA GLY A 267 31.28 -16.98 16.71
C GLY A 267 32.16 -18.02 17.44
N GLU A 268 31.66 -18.61 18.50
CA GLU A 268 32.39 -19.57 19.27
C GLU A 268 32.79 -20.79 18.41
N GLY A 269 34.08 -21.04 18.30
CA GLY A 269 34.62 -22.15 17.50
C GLY A 269 34.67 -21.91 16.00
N VAL A 270 34.09 -20.85 15.46
CA VAL A 270 34.09 -20.54 14.02
C VAL A 270 35.49 -20.08 13.57
N GLN A 271 36.04 -20.73 12.58
CA GLN A 271 37.37 -20.44 12.03
C GLN A 271 37.33 -19.83 10.63
N TRP A 272 36.45 -20.32 9.77
CA TRP A 272 36.23 -19.78 8.43
C TRP A 272 34.76 -20.02 8.01
N ILE A 273 34.38 -19.34 6.96
CA ILE A 273 33.07 -19.56 6.29
C ILE A 273 33.31 -19.95 4.83
N THR A 274 32.34 -20.64 4.23
CA THR A 274 32.27 -20.90 2.79
C THR A 274 30.87 -20.59 2.29
N PHE A 275 30.76 -20.06 1.07
CA PHE A 275 29.45 -19.86 0.44
C PHE A 275 29.02 -21.10 -0.33
N LEU A 276 27.71 -21.31 -0.44
CA LEU A 276 27.15 -22.42 -1.21
C LEU A 276 27.61 -22.34 -2.67
N GLY A 277 28.16 -23.44 -3.16
CA GLY A 277 28.72 -23.54 -4.52
C GLY A 277 30.11 -22.94 -4.69
N ASP A 278 30.75 -22.48 -3.62
CA ASP A 278 32.13 -22.01 -3.60
C ASP A 278 32.96 -22.88 -2.67
N THR A 279 34.18 -23.22 -3.10
CA THR A 279 35.16 -23.98 -2.29
C THR A 279 36.15 -23.09 -1.56
N GLN A 280 36.09 -21.78 -1.83
CA GLN A 280 36.98 -20.80 -1.19
C GLN A 280 36.62 -20.64 0.29
N LYS A 281 37.65 -20.69 1.14
CA LYS A 281 37.54 -20.39 2.57
C LYS A 281 37.78 -18.92 2.80
N TYR A 282 36.86 -18.29 3.53
CA TYR A 282 36.99 -16.92 3.94
C TYR A 282 37.21 -16.87 5.45
N TYR A 283 38.26 -16.20 5.86
CA TYR A 283 38.61 -15.96 7.26
C TYR A 283 38.12 -14.55 7.67
N SER A 284 37.94 -14.35 8.97
CA SER A 284 37.61 -13.02 9.48
C SER A 284 38.74 -12.03 9.14
N GLY A 285 38.39 -10.97 8.41
CA GLY A 285 39.37 -9.99 7.88
C GLY A 285 39.61 -10.09 6.37
N ASP A 286 39.14 -11.17 5.72
CA ASP A 286 39.24 -11.33 4.27
C ASP A 286 38.30 -10.40 3.49
N GLU A 287 38.57 -10.28 2.19
CA GLU A 287 37.73 -9.54 1.25
C GLU A 287 36.79 -10.50 0.49
N LEU A 288 35.48 -10.16 0.49
CA LEU A 288 34.50 -10.86 -0.34
C LEU A 288 34.50 -10.28 -1.76
N PRO A 289 34.51 -11.12 -2.81
CA PRO A 289 34.23 -10.63 -4.15
C PRO A 289 32.77 -10.19 -4.27
N ILE A 290 32.56 -8.89 -4.46
CA ILE A 290 31.22 -8.26 -4.50
C ILE A 290 30.31 -8.78 -5.61
N LYS A 291 30.84 -9.43 -6.64
CA LYS A 291 30.05 -9.97 -7.76
C LYS A 291 28.84 -10.80 -7.35
N SER A 292 28.84 -11.33 -6.13
CA SER A 292 27.75 -12.11 -5.54
C SER A 292 26.78 -11.26 -4.70
N LEU A 293 27.17 -10.06 -4.25
CA LEU A 293 26.31 -9.20 -3.41
C LEU A 293 25.39 -8.33 -4.28
N LYS A 294 24.35 -8.92 -4.82
CA LYS A 294 23.32 -8.21 -5.59
C LYS A 294 22.07 -8.07 -4.73
N ALA A 295 21.44 -6.89 -4.78
CA ALA A 295 20.15 -6.68 -4.15
C ALA A 295 19.14 -7.75 -4.59
N GLY A 296 18.29 -8.16 -3.67
CA GLY A 296 17.30 -9.21 -3.90
C GLY A 296 17.85 -10.63 -3.86
N LYS A 297 19.13 -10.82 -3.57
CA LYS A 297 19.74 -12.16 -3.47
C LYS A 297 19.92 -12.58 -2.02
N THR A 298 19.76 -13.88 -1.80
CA THR A 298 20.12 -14.55 -0.55
C THR A 298 21.32 -15.44 -0.81
N LEU A 299 22.36 -15.26 -0.02
CA LEU A 299 23.56 -16.07 -0.08
C LEU A 299 23.58 -17.04 1.10
N THR A 300 23.55 -18.33 0.82
CA THR A 300 23.72 -19.35 1.84
C THR A 300 25.21 -19.53 2.11
N PHE A 301 25.61 -19.54 3.38
CA PHE A 301 26.99 -19.80 3.77
C PHE A 301 27.08 -20.74 4.98
N TYR A 302 28.22 -21.38 5.11
CA TYR A 302 28.49 -22.37 6.14
C TYR A 302 29.63 -21.89 7.03
N THR A 303 29.46 -22.05 8.34
CA THR A 303 30.51 -21.83 9.33
C THR A 303 31.26 -23.12 9.57
N HIS A 304 32.56 -23.05 9.78
CA HIS A 304 33.46 -24.21 9.94
C HIS A 304 34.43 -24.04 11.10
N SER A 305 34.82 -25.18 11.70
CA SER A 305 35.83 -25.29 12.75
C SER A 305 37.04 -26.09 12.28
N LYS A 306 38.19 -25.90 12.91
CA LYS A 306 39.38 -26.75 12.71
C LYS A 306 39.29 -28.10 13.41
N THR A 307 38.45 -28.17 14.45
CA THR A 307 38.45 -29.30 15.38
C THR A 307 37.26 -30.24 15.22
N THR A 308 36.26 -29.83 14.43
CA THR A 308 35.05 -30.61 14.20
C THR A 308 34.69 -30.58 12.73
N GLU A 309 34.15 -31.70 12.21
CA GLU A 309 33.60 -31.76 10.85
C GLU A 309 32.20 -31.08 10.74
N LYS A 310 31.79 -30.36 11.81
CA LYS A 310 30.50 -29.69 11.87
C LYS A 310 30.53 -28.41 11.06
N SER A 311 29.42 -28.09 10.43
CA SER A 311 29.13 -26.81 9.84
C SER A 311 27.71 -26.40 10.22
N LEU A 312 27.47 -25.11 10.40
CA LEU A 312 26.13 -24.54 10.56
C LEU A 312 25.83 -23.67 9.37
N VAL A 313 24.58 -23.71 8.93
CA VAL A 313 24.12 -22.94 7.77
C VAL A 313 23.55 -21.60 8.23
N HIS A 314 23.99 -20.55 7.58
CA HIS A 314 23.47 -19.20 7.72
C HIS A 314 23.09 -18.65 6.35
N LYS A 315 22.26 -17.60 6.36
CA LYS A 315 21.94 -16.83 5.15
C LYS A 315 22.42 -15.39 5.31
N LEU A 316 22.92 -14.84 4.23
CA LEU A 316 23.14 -13.40 4.07
C LEU A 316 22.12 -12.89 3.07
N ILE A 317 21.16 -12.14 3.56
CA ILE A 317 20.09 -11.51 2.78
C ILE A 317 20.58 -10.15 2.30
N VAL A 318 20.70 -9.98 0.99
CA VAL A 318 21.16 -8.74 0.38
C VAL A 318 19.97 -7.92 -0.06
N SER A 319 19.67 -6.85 0.68
CA SER A 319 18.62 -5.90 0.35
C SER A 319 19.13 -4.78 -0.58
N GLY A 320 18.20 -4.07 -1.22
CA GLY A 320 18.45 -2.80 -1.91
C GLY A 320 17.82 -1.61 -1.20
N LEU A 321 17.13 -1.85 -0.06
CA LEU A 321 16.51 -0.81 0.76
C LEU A 321 17.40 -0.46 1.96
N PRO A 322 17.29 0.75 2.50
CA PRO A 322 17.87 1.07 3.80
C PRO A 322 17.38 0.11 4.87
N LEU A 323 18.27 -0.27 5.80
CA LEU A 323 17.96 -1.16 6.91
C LEU A 323 17.85 -0.37 8.21
N ILE A 324 16.80 -0.65 8.97
CA ILE A 324 16.59 -0.10 10.32
C ILE A 324 16.60 -1.25 11.31
N GLU A 325 17.50 -1.16 12.30
CA GLU A 325 17.54 -2.06 13.46
C GLU A 325 17.10 -1.30 14.70
N ILE A 326 16.13 -1.86 15.43
CA ILE A 326 15.63 -1.31 16.67
C ILE A 326 15.69 -2.40 17.75
N ASN A 327 16.29 -2.08 18.88
CA ASN A 327 16.35 -2.99 20.01
C ASN A 327 15.83 -2.30 21.28
N THR A 328 14.89 -2.96 21.96
CA THR A 328 14.32 -2.52 23.24
C THR A 328 14.06 -3.71 24.14
N SER A 329 14.29 -3.55 25.42
CA SER A 329 13.87 -4.51 26.45
C SER A 329 12.47 -4.19 27.00
N GLY A 330 11.92 -3.01 26.64
CA GLY A 330 10.60 -2.58 27.09
C GLY A 330 9.47 -3.17 26.23
N THR A 331 8.29 -3.33 26.83
CA THR A 331 7.08 -3.68 26.07
C THR A 331 6.57 -2.44 25.34
N ILE A 332 6.58 -2.46 24.02
CA ILE A 332 6.07 -1.35 23.20
C ILE A 332 4.56 -1.25 23.39
N LYS A 333 4.07 -0.04 23.67
CA LYS A 333 2.66 0.32 23.87
C LYS A 333 2.33 1.56 23.03
N ASP A 334 1.08 2.00 23.11
CA ASP A 334 0.64 3.27 22.51
C ASP A 334 1.34 4.45 23.18
N GLU A 335 1.26 4.56 24.49
CA GLU A 335 1.93 5.56 25.32
C GLU A 335 2.30 4.96 26.69
N PRO A 336 3.34 5.42 27.35
CA PRO A 336 4.42 6.27 26.84
C PRO A 336 5.42 5.49 25.96
N LYS A 337 6.27 6.21 25.23
CA LYS A 337 7.42 5.63 24.50
C LYS A 337 8.33 4.84 25.45
N VAL A 338 8.82 3.71 24.96
CA VAL A 338 9.83 2.90 25.65
C VAL A 338 11.20 3.18 25.06
N ASP A 339 12.23 3.18 25.89
CA ASP A 339 13.61 3.39 25.45
C ASP A 339 14.04 2.25 24.52
N CYS A 340 14.76 2.63 23.46
CA CYS A 340 15.33 1.70 22.50
C CYS A 340 16.65 2.25 21.94
N THR A 341 17.41 1.37 21.29
CA THR A 341 18.47 1.77 20.37
C THR A 341 17.91 1.79 18.95
N PHE A 342 18.28 2.76 18.16
CA PHE A 342 17.92 2.93 16.76
C PHE A 342 19.18 2.98 15.92
N LYS A 343 19.23 2.13 14.89
CA LYS A 343 20.31 2.12 13.90
C LYS A 343 19.72 2.18 12.52
N LEU A 344 20.33 2.99 11.65
CA LEU A 344 19.98 3.10 10.25
C LEU A 344 21.22 2.86 9.40
N TYR A 345 21.11 1.99 8.42
CA TYR A 345 22.08 1.82 7.37
C TYR A 345 21.47 2.23 6.03
N ASP A 346 22.02 3.27 5.42
CA ASP A 346 21.61 3.78 4.12
C ASP A 346 22.65 3.42 3.04
N PRO A 347 22.37 2.49 2.14
CA PRO A 347 23.32 2.07 1.12
C PRO A 347 23.63 3.15 0.09
N LYS A 348 22.75 4.17 -0.06
CA LYS A 348 22.93 5.29 -0.99
C LYS A 348 23.72 6.45 -0.39
N ALA A 349 23.84 6.50 0.93
CA ALA A 349 24.59 7.58 1.58
C ALA A 349 26.07 7.52 1.18
N ARG A 350 26.60 8.69 0.86
CA ARG A 350 28.01 8.90 0.50
C ARG A 350 28.61 9.90 1.48
N THR A 351 29.92 9.78 1.70
CA THR A 351 30.69 10.88 2.28
C THR A 351 30.92 11.95 1.21
N ASP A 352 31.25 13.16 1.63
CA ASP A 352 31.47 14.30 0.73
C ASP A 352 32.58 14.04 -0.31
N ASP A 353 33.47 13.07 -0.07
CA ASP A 353 34.54 12.66 -0.97
C ASP A 353 34.13 11.55 -1.96
N GLY A 354 32.90 11.05 -1.87
CA GLY A 354 32.38 9.97 -2.72
C GLY A 354 32.96 8.61 -2.42
N ASP A 355 33.69 8.43 -1.31
CA ASP A 355 34.25 7.13 -0.92
C ASP A 355 33.16 6.21 -0.37
N ARG A 356 32.89 5.10 -1.07
CA ARG A 356 31.90 4.10 -0.69
C ARG A 356 32.20 3.37 0.62
N LYS A 357 33.45 3.39 1.09
CA LYS A 357 33.82 2.75 2.34
C LYS A 357 33.18 3.40 3.56
N ASN A 358 32.71 4.63 3.40
CA ASN A 358 32.05 5.39 4.44
C ASN A 358 30.54 5.50 4.18
N LEU A 359 29.88 4.37 4.00
CA LEU A 359 28.40 4.34 4.00
C LEU A 359 27.91 4.93 5.31
N LYS A 360 27.01 5.92 5.25
CA LYS A 360 26.49 6.57 6.45
C LYS A 360 25.76 5.56 7.31
N PHE A 361 26.37 5.23 8.40
CA PHE A 361 25.75 4.47 9.47
C PHE A 361 25.35 5.46 10.56
N PHE A 362 24.08 5.44 10.93
CA PHE A 362 23.55 6.28 11.99
C PHE A 362 23.07 5.43 13.16
N GLU A 363 23.51 5.78 14.37
CA GLU A 363 23.08 5.13 15.60
C GLU A 363 22.67 6.20 16.62
N SER A 364 21.58 5.94 17.35
CA SER A 364 21.07 6.85 18.37
C SER A 364 20.31 6.09 19.46
N ASN A 365 20.27 6.64 20.66
CA ASN A 365 19.19 6.33 21.57
C ASN A 365 17.90 6.88 21.01
N ALA A 366 16.79 6.18 21.26
CA ALA A 366 15.47 6.59 20.83
C ALA A 366 14.40 6.11 21.80
N GLY A 367 13.21 6.67 21.64
CA GLY A 367 12.00 6.17 22.24
C GLY A 367 11.05 5.66 21.13
N ILE A 368 10.43 4.52 21.35
CA ILE A 368 9.49 3.90 20.42
C ILE A 368 8.13 3.64 21.07
N GLU A 369 7.06 3.88 20.34
CA GLU A 369 5.69 3.53 20.73
C GLU A 369 4.88 3.09 19.52
N TYR A 370 3.76 2.40 19.74
CA TYR A 370 2.77 2.20 18.68
C TYR A 370 2.12 3.52 18.31
N ARG A 371 1.63 3.62 17.08
CA ARG A 371 0.88 4.79 16.63
C ARG A 371 -0.39 4.42 15.87
N GLY A 372 -1.25 5.44 15.68
CA GLY A 372 -2.53 5.33 15.00
C GLY A 372 -3.63 4.74 15.88
N ALA A 373 -4.88 4.97 15.54
CA ALA A 373 -6.04 4.44 16.27
C ALA A 373 -6.41 3.03 15.76
N GLY A 374 -6.83 2.94 14.47
CA GLY A 374 -7.19 1.68 13.82
C GLY A 374 -5.97 0.80 13.51
N ALA A 375 -4.88 1.41 13.07
CA ALA A 375 -3.69 0.69 12.63
C ALA A 375 -3.01 -0.16 13.74
N GLN A 376 -3.19 0.20 15.00
CA GLN A 376 -2.68 -0.61 16.13
C GLN A 376 -3.38 -1.97 16.29
N ARG A 377 -4.50 -2.19 15.64
CA ARG A 377 -5.25 -3.45 15.70
C ARG A 377 -4.68 -4.52 14.79
N TYR A 378 -3.89 -4.12 13.79
CA TYR A 378 -3.27 -5.06 12.85
C TYR A 378 -2.04 -5.73 13.46
N ILE A 379 -1.68 -6.88 12.92
CA ILE A 379 -0.50 -7.64 13.34
C ILE A 379 0.80 -6.89 13.05
N LYS A 380 0.89 -6.22 11.91
CA LYS A 380 2.00 -5.35 11.56
C LYS A 380 1.66 -3.92 11.97
N LYS A 381 2.33 -3.43 12.99
CA LYS A 381 2.02 -2.16 13.64
C LYS A 381 2.95 -1.04 13.18
N PRO A 382 2.42 0.16 12.96
CA PRO A 382 3.25 1.35 12.75
C PRO A 382 3.80 1.89 14.08
N TYR A 383 4.91 2.64 14.00
CA TYR A 383 5.59 3.18 15.17
C TYR A 383 5.85 4.67 15.06
N ASN A 384 5.80 5.38 16.21
CA ASN A 384 6.43 6.67 16.39
C ASN A 384 7.83 6.46 16.99
N LEU A 385 8.79 7.23 16.48
CA LEU A 385 10.17 7.26 16.96
C LEU A 385 10.55 8.67 17.38
N LYS A 386 11.31 8.81 18.47
CA LYS A 386 11.87 10.07 18.91
C LYS A 386 13.34 9.84 19.29
N LEU A 387 14.25 10.52 18.59
CA LEU A 387 15.69 10.36 18.78
C LEU A 387 16.18 11.17 19.97
N TYR A 388 17.13 10.61 20.74
CA TYR A 388 17.74 11.22 21.91
C TYR A 388 19.25 11.10 21.88
N THR A 389 19.90 12.06 22.54
CA THR A 389 21.32 11.97 22.90
C THR A 389 21.53 10.94 24.01
N SER A 390 22.78 10.63 24.32
CA SER A 390 23.12 9.79 25.49
C SER A 390 22.72 10.42 26.82
N SER A 391 22.53 11.74 26.89
CA SER A 391 22.03 12.47 28.05
C SER A 391 20.49 12.52 28.13
N GLY A 392 19.77 11.96 27.14
CA GLY A 392 18.30 11.97 27.11
C GLY A 392 17.70 13.24 26.50
N GLU A 393 18.51 14.14 25.95
CA GLU A 393 18.03 15.34 25.25
C GLU A 393 17.57 15.00 23.81
N LYS A 394 16.71 15.84 23.23
CA LYS A 394 16.29 15.71 21.82
C LYS A 394 17.51 15.71 20.89
N ARG A 395 17.66 14.73 20.04
CA ARG A 395 18.72 14.62 19.04
C ARG A 395 18.15 14.79 17.63
N GLU A 396 18.43 15.90 16.99
CA GLU A 396 18.09 16.09 15.59
C GLU A 396 19.10 15.39 14.68
N ALA A 397 18.61 14.74 13.63
CA ALA A 397 19.41 14.09 12.60
C ALA A 397 18.69 14.14 11.24
N GLU A 398 19.47 14.29 10.19
CA GLU A 398 18.96 14.15 8.83
C GLU A 398 19.02 12.68 8.44
N LEU A 399 17.87 12.03 8.38
CA LEU A 399 17.74 10.63 7.97
C LEU A 399 17.27 10.54 6.52
N LEU A 400 17.94 9.71 5.71
CA LEU A 400 17.60 9.42 4.31
C LEU A 400 17.41 10.69 3.45
N ASN A 401 18.13 11.76 3.73
CA ASN A 401 18.01 13.07 3.07
C ASN A 401 16.60 13.69 3.11
N ILE A 402 15.75 13.30 4.07
CA ILE A 402 14.39 13.81 4.19
C ILE A 402 14.41 15.20 4.83
N ARG A 403 14.83 15.29 6.08
CA ARG A 403 15.04 16.56 6.83
C ARG A 403 15.81 16.32 8.13
N ASN A 404 16.27 17.39 8.74
CA ASN A 404 16.86 17.35 10.09
C ASN A 404 15.77 17.41 11.15
N ASP A 405 15.54 16.29 11.85
CA ASP A 405 14.52 16.17 12.90
C ASP A 405 14.89 15.12 13.93
N ASN A 406 14.19 15.17 15.08
CA ASN A 406 14.28 14.13 16.09
C ASN A 406 13.04 13.22 16.12
N SER A 407 11.98 13.55 15.39
CA SER A 407 10.67 12.87 15.42
C SER A 407 10.36 12.23 14.07
N TRP A 408 10.17 10.92 14.06
CA TRP A 408 10.01 10.13 12.85
C TRP A 408 8.86 9.15 12.99
N ILE A 409 8.34 8.70 11.86
CA ILE A 409 7.31 7.66 11.80
C ILE A 409 7.82 6.49 10.98
N LEU A 410 7.62 5.28 11.46
CA LEU A 410 7.68 4.06 10.68
C LEU A 410 6.26 3.64 10.33
N ASP A 411 5.86 3.95 9.12
CA ASP A 411 4.54 3.58 8.60
C ASP A 411 4.58 2.15 8.08
N ALA A 412 3.73 1.29 8.66
CA ALA A 412 3.68 -0.13 8.33
C ALA A 412 3.02 -0.43 6.99
N MET A 413 2.23 0.50 6.45
CA MET A 413 1.49 0.37 5.18
C MET A 413 0.69 -0.93 5.05
N PHE A 414 0.26 -1.51 6.18
CA PHE A 414 -0.27 -2.87 6.21
C PHE A 414 -1.58 -3.03 5.43
N LEU A 415 -2.41 -1.99 5.37
CA LEU A 415 -3.67 -2.00 4.62
C LEU A 415 -3.46 -1.83 3.11
N ASP A 416 -2.42 -1.12 2.71
CA ASP A 416 -2.09 -0.94 1.30
C ASP A 416 -1.35 -2.17 0.77
N ILE A 417 -2.03 -2.98 -0.02
CA ILE A 417 -1.46 -4.18 -0.65
C ILE A 417 -0.23 -3.84 -1.50
N ALA A 418 -0.27 -2.69 -2.16
CA ALA A 418 0.82 -2.21 -3.00
C ALA A 418 1.99 -1.60 -2.20
N HIS A 419 1.79 -1.28 -0.92
CA HIS A 419 2.77 -0.60 -0.05
C HIS A 419 3.32 0.71 -0.64
N MET A 420 2.54 1.44 -1.43
CA MET A 420 3.01 2.65 -2.11
C MET A 420 1.98 3.78 -2.20
N ARG A 421 0.66 3.52 -1.97
CA ARG A 421 -0.41 4.51 -2.21
C ARG A 421 -0.16 5.83 -1.49
N THR A 422 0.10 5.76 -0.18
CA THR A 422 0.41 6.96 0.62
C THR A 422 1.61 7.71 0.05
N ARG A 423 2.68 7.01 -0.33
CA ARG A 423 3.89 7.66 -0.86
C ARG A 423 3.68 8.27 -2.23
N VAL A 424 3.10 7.52 -3.17
CA VAL A 424 2.76 8.02 -4.51
C VAL A 424 1.91 9.29 -4.41
N ASN A 425 0.89 9.28 -3.54
CA ASN A 425 0.03 10.44 -3.34
C ASN A 425 0.80 11.65 -2.80
N PHE A 426 1.63 11.48 -1.78
CA PHE A 426 2.40 12.60 -1.24
C PHE A 426 3.51 13.08 -2.16
N ASP A 427 4.12 12.20 -2.94
CA ASP A 427 5.12 12.60 -3.92
C ASP A 427 4.48 13.45 -5.02
N ILE A 428 3.30 13.07 -5.50
CA ILE A 428 2.52 13.89 -6.45
C ILE A 428 2.08 15.21 -5.81
N TRP A 429 1.51 15.15 -4.60
CA TRP A 429 1.06 16.33 -3.87
C TRP A 429 2.19 17.35 -3.69
N ASN A 430 3.36 16.88 -3.30
CA ASN A 430 4.53 17.72 -3.06
C ASN A 430 5.12 18.34 -4.35
N GLU A 431 4.79 17.84 -5.53
CA GLU A 431 5.22 18.46 -6.79
C GLU A 431 4.50 19.79 -7.03
N PHE A 432 3.21 19.85 -6.80
CA PHE A 432 2.40 20.98 -7.21
C PHE A 432 1.87 21.85 -6.07
N ASN A 433 1.62 21.28 -4.89
CA ASN A 433 1.14 22.07 -3.76
C ASN A 433 2.29 22.58 -2.91
N LYS A 434 2.31 23.88 -2.67
CA LYS A 434 3.28 24.57 -1.85
C LYS A 434 2.59 25.56 -0.91
N PRO A 435 3.11 25.76 0.32
CA PRO A 435 2.63 26.83 1.18
C PRO A 435 2.74 28.20 0.46
N TYR A 436 1.75 29.08 0.63
CA TYR A 436 1.69 30.40 -0.06
C TYR A 436 2.91 31.29 0.20
N TYR A 437 3.70 30.98 1.20
CA TYR A 437 4.91 31.71 1.58
C TYR A 437 6.22 30.97 1.19
N VAL A 438 6.15 30.01 0.29
CA VAL A 438 7.32 29.18 -0.10
C VAL A 438 8.49 30.00 -0.61
N ASP A 439 8.26 31.13 -1.27
CA ASP A 439 9.33 32.05 -1.72
C ASP A 439 10.13 32.64 -0.55
N GLN A 440 9.50 32.81 0.62
CA GLN A 440 10.15 33.29 1.84
C GLN A 440 10.75 32.13 2.65
N LYS A 441 10.19 30.94 2.54
CA LYS A 441 10.56 29.71 3.26
C LYS A 441 10.72 28.54 2.26
N PRO A 442 11.79 28.50 1.46
CA PRO A 442 11.92 27.54 0.33
C PRO A 442 11.94 26.06 0.73
N LYS A 443 12.18 25.76 2.01
CA LYS A 443 12.15 24.38 2.54
C LYS A 443 10.78 23.99 3.09
N ALA A 444 9.80 24.87 3.09
CA ALA A 444 8.45 24.55 3.55
C ALA A 444 7.79 23.55 2.58
N MET A 445 7.16 22.53 3.14
CA MET A 445 6.49 21.46 2.40
C MET A 445 5.07 21.29 2.94
N SER A 446 4.14 20.95 2.07
CA SER A 446 2.73 20.74 2.41
C SER A 446 2.34 19.27 2.60
N GLY A 447 3.17 18.33 2.18
CA GLY A 447 2.97 16.89 2.33
C GLY A 447 4.20 16.20 2.92
N THR A 448 4.00 15.04 3.53
CA THR A 448 5.10 14.25 4.10
C THR A 448 6.03 13.70 3.03
N ARG A 449 7.28 13.50 3.41
CA ARG A 449 8.30 12.79 2.63
C ARG A 449 8.66 11.50 3.34
N GLY A 450 9.04 10.49 2.60
CA GLY A 450 9.47 9.23 3.22
C GLY A 450 10.08 8.29 2.21
N LEU A 451 10.85 7.33 2.69
CA LEU A 451 11.47 6.29 1.89
C LEU A 451 11.18 4.91 2.48
N HIS A 452 11.04 3.94 1.59
CA HIS A 452 10.90 2.54 1.98
C HIS A 452 12.17 2.03 2.63
N THR A 453 12.02 1.32 3.72
CA THR A 453 13.09 0.71 4.52
C THR A 453 12.67 -0.69 4.92
N GLU A 454 13.63 -1.56 5.25
CA GLU A 454 13.34 -2.82 5.91
C GLU A 454 13.69 -2.70 7.40
N VAL A 455 12.82 -3.21 8.26
CA VAL A 455 12.93 -3.06 9.71
C VAL A 455 13.17 -4.39 10.38
N ILE A 456 14.16 -4.43 11.25
CA ILE A 456 14.43 -5.51 12.19
C ILE A 456 14.21 -4.97 13.60
N LEU A 457 13.30 -5.59 14.36
CA LEU A 457 12.96 -5.18 15.73
C LEU A 457 13.23 -6.32 16.70
N ASN A 458 14.15 -6.11 17.65
CA ASN A 458 14.57 -7.11 18.61
C ASN A 458 15.06 -8.42 17.97
N GLY A 459 15.80 -8.31 16.85
CA GLY A 459 16.25 -9.47 16.11
C GLY A 459 15.16 -10.22 15.36
N GLU A 460 14.04 -9.58 15.08
CA GLU A 460 12.93 -10.13 14.30
C GLU A 460 12.69 -9.25 13.07
N TYR A 461 12.74 -9.85 11.89
CA TYR A 461 12.41 -9.14 10.64
C TYR A 461 10.94 -8.73 10.62
N ARG A 462 10.69 -7.44 10.43
CA ARG A 462 9.34 -6.85 10.45
C ARG A 462 8.83 -6.41 9.09
N GLY A 463 9.62 -6.60 8.02
CA GLY A 463 9.20 -6.27 6.65
C GLY A 463 9.46 -4.83 6.23
N ILE A 464 8.74 -4.40 5.19
CA ILE A 464 8.85 -3.08 4.58
C ILE A 464 8.08 -2.05 5.42
N PHE A 465 8.75 -0.97 5.77
CA PHE A 465 8.13 0.22 6.36
C PHE A 465 8.53 1.45 5.55
N THR A 466 7.73 2.50 5.60
CA THR A 466 8.20 3.82 5.18
C THR A 466 8.72 4.58 6.40
N LEU A 467 10.01 4.95 6.40
CA LEU A 467 10.50 5.99 7.30
C LEU A 467 10.04 7.32 6.74
N THR A 468 9.21 8.06 7.48
CA THR A 468 8.60 9.30 7.02
C THR A 468 8.70 10.40 8.07
N ASP A 469 8.77 11.66 7.61
CA ASP A 469 8.54 12.82 8.46
C ASP A 469 7.05 12.96 8.79
N ARG A 470 6.71 13.96 9.58
CA ARG A 470 5.35 14.24 10.03
C ARG A 470 4.92 15.65 9.67
N ILE A 471 3.62 15.89 9.63
CA ILE A 471 3.07 17.23 9.54
C ILE A 471 3.28 17.91 10.89
N ASP A 472 4.14 18.94 10.88
CA ASP A 472 4.48 19.72 12.06
C ASP A 472 4.95 21.15 11.70
N ARG A 473 5.31 21.90 12.72
CA ARG A 473 5.84 23.25 12.56
C ARG A 473 7.06 23.32 11.63
N LYS A 474 7.98 22.36 11.73
CA LYS A 474 9.23 22.36 10.95
C LYS A 474 8.97 22.08 9.48
N GLN A 475 8.03 21.20 9.16
CA GLN A 475 7.66 20.86 7.78
C GLN A 475 7.06 22.05 7.06
N TYR A 476 6.07 22.71 7.67
CA TYR A 476 5.45 23.89 7.11
C TYR A 476 6.28 25.16 7.32
N GLN A 477 7.32 25.15 8.16
CA GLN A 477 8.12 26.30 8.57
C GLN A 477 7.27 27.47 9.06
N ILE A 478 6.18 27.18 9.78
CA ILE A 478 5.33 28.21 10.41
C ILE A 478 6.05 28.83 11.60
N GLU A 479 5.63 30.04 11.95
CA GLU A 479 6.28 30.82 13.01
C GLU A 479 6.05 30.17 14.38
N GLN A 480 7.07 30.26 15.24
CA GLN A 480 7.00 29.69 16.59
C GLN A 480 5.95 30.39 17.45
N ASN A 481 5.83 31.68 17.30
CA ASN A 481 4.80 32.48 17.99
C ASN A 481 3.73 32.90 16.99
N GLY A 482 2.52 32.39 17.18
CA GLY A 482 1.36 32.68 16.34
C GLY A 482 1.13 31.70 15.20
N GLY A 483 1.99 30.68 15.00
CA GLY A 483 1.68 29.56 14.14
C GLY A 483 0.77 28.56 14.83
N TYR A 484 -0.16 27.93 14.09
CA TYR A 484 -1.06 26.89 14.61
C TYR A 484 -1.24 25.76 13.60
N ILE A 485 -1.35 24.53 14.11
CA ILE A 485 -1.72 23.35 13.37
C ILE A 485 -2.81 22.63 14.15
N TYR A 486 -3.99 22.47 13.54
CA TYR A 486 -5.10 21.69 14.06
C TYR A 486 -5.35 20.48 13.18
N LYS A 487 -5.65 19.34 13.79
CA LYS A 487 -5.96 18.09 13.12
C LYS A 487 -7.36 17.62 13.44
N ALA A 488 -8.15 17.42 12.42
CA ALA A 488 -9.45 16.77 12.53
C ALA A 488 -9.27 15.24 12.59
N LYS A 489 -9.74 14.62 13.68
CA LYS A 489 -9.53 13.19 13.97
C LYS A 489 -10.76 12.33 13.75
N GLY A 490 -11.93 12.93 13.61
CA GLY A 490 -13.19 12.23 13.48
C GLY A 490 -14.12 12.77 12.41
N TRP A 491 -15.40 12.43 12.57
CA TRP A 491 -16.48 12.74 11.63
C TRP A 491 -17.53 13.67 12.21
N THR A 492 -17.18 14.45 13.23
CA THR A 492 -18.08 15.42 13.83
C THR A 492 -18.44 16.55 12.83
N ASP A 493 -19.48 17.30 13.14
CA ASP A 493 -19.81 18.50 12.35
C ASP A 493 -18.67 19.52 12.37
N ALA A 494 -17.94 19.63 13.47
CA ALA A 494 -16.76 20.50 13.59
C ALA A 494 -15.64 20.06 12.63
N CYS A 495 -15.30 18.77 12.58
CA CYS A 495 -14.33 18.23 11.63
C CYS A 495 -14.74 18.50 10.19
N ARG A 496 -16.04 18.49 9.90
CA ARG A 496 -16.61 18.78 8.57
C ARG A 496 -16.86 20.26 8.29
N LEU A 497 -16.46 21.15 9.21
CA LEU A 497 -16.68 22.60 9.15
C LEU A 497 -18.18 22.98 9.02
N ARG A 498 -19.08 22.23 9.71
CA ARG A 498 -20.54 22.43 9.68
C ARG A 498 -21.07 23.09 10.95
N GLY A 499 -20.19 23.40 11.90
CA GLY A 499 -20.53 23.94 13.23
C GLY A 499 -20.05 23.02 14.34
N TYR A 500 -20.31 23.37 15.57
CA TYR A 500 -19.91 22.59 16.75
C TYR A 500 -20.96 22.71 17.86
N SER A 501 -21.01 21.75 18.76
CA SER A 501 -21.99 21.75 19.87
C SER A 501 -21.61 22.71 21.00
N ALA A 502 -20.30 22.89 21.27
CA ALA A 502 -19.77 23.81 22.26
C ALA A 502 -18.36 24.23 21.89
N ARG A 503 -18.00 25.50 22.12
CA ARG A 503 -16.58 25.94 21.98
C ARG A 503 -15.70 25.22 22.99
N SER A 504 -14.43 25.05 22.61
CA SER A 504 -13.40 24.55 23.52
C SER A 504 -13.24 25.48 24.71
N SER A 505 -12.99 24.90 25.89
CA SER A 505 -12.54 25.65 27.07
C SER A 505 -11.08 26.12 26.95
N ASN A 506 -10.32 25.58 26.00
CA ASN A 506 -8.87 25.75 25.85
C ASN A 506 -8.05 25.24 27.07
N ASP A 507 -8.59 24.24 27.78
CA ASP A 507 -7.91 23.66 28.94
C ASP A 507 -7.04 22.45 28.56
N ASP A 508 -7.25 21.89 27.34
CA ASP A 508 -6.58 20.72 26.82
C ASP A 508 -6.23 20.94 25.34
N TYR A 509 -5.19 20.26 24.84
CA TYR A 509 -4.82 20.24 23.42
C TYR A 509 -5.75 19.40 22.54
N TYR A 510 -6.79 18.86 23.12
CA TYR A 510 -7.83 18.11 22.43
C TYR A 510 -9.23 18.68 22.70
N TRP A 511 -9.87 19.17 21.67
CA TRP A 511 -11.25 19.66 21.74
C TRP A 511 -12.24 18.50 21.59
N ASN A 512 -12.58 17.87 22.72
CA ASN A 512 -13.34 16.62 22.78
C ASN A 512 -14.67 16.64 22.00
N SER A 513 -15.48 17.71 22.13
CA SER A 513 -16.79 17.78 21.45
C SER A 513 -16.67 18.00 19.94
N ALA A 514 -15.52 18.45 19.47
CA ALA A 514 -15.21 18.71 18.07
C ALA A 514 -14.41 17.57 17.41
N ASP A 515 -13.75 16.72 18.21
CA ASP A 515 -12.80 15.71 17.77
C ASP A 515 -11.64 16.31 16.97
N ILE A 516 -11.12 17.44 17.47
CA ILE A 516 -10.01 18.21 16.88
C ILE A 516 -8.87 18.30 17.89
N GLU A 517 -7.67 18.01 17.42
CA GLU A 517 -6.42 18.12 18.19
C GLU A 517 -5.61 19.33 17.74
N GLN A 518 -5.03 20.05 18.68
CA GLN A 518 -4.02 21.06 18.39
C GLN A 518 -2.65 20.40 18.39
N GLU A 519 -2.11 20.13 17.20
CA GLU A 519 -0.80 19.52 16.99
C GLU A 519 0.37 20.51 17.19
N TYR A 520 0.07 21.80 17.01
CA TYR A 520 1.04 22.87 17.28
C TYR A 520 0.33 24.17 17.65
N PRO A 521 0.83 24.93 18.65
CA PRO A 521 1.82 24.47 19.63
C PRO A 521 1.25 23.33 20.49
N ASP A 522 2.12 22.41 20.92
CA ASP A 522 1.79 21.32 21.82
C ASP A 522 2.24 21.61 23.27
N ALA A 523 2.05 20.65 24.17
CA ALA A 523 2.41 20.80 25.57
C ALA A 523 3.91 21.04 25.79
N ASP A 524 4.77 20.50 24.92
CA ASP A 524 6.25 20.65 24.99
C ASP A 524 6.72 22.06 24.59
N ASP A 525 5.88 22.82 23.85
CA ASP A 525 6.21 24.15 23.35
C ASP A 525 6.00 25.25 24.40
N GLY A 526 5.33 24.96 25.51
CA GLY A 526 5.10 25.89 26.61
C GLY A 526 4.05 26.97 26.37
N PHE A 527 3.20 26.81 25.35
CA PHE A 527 2.06 27.65 25.06
C PHE A 527 0.77 26.98 25.52
N ALA A 528 -0.20 27.74 26.00
CA ALA A 528 -1.52 27.20 26.30
C ALA A 528 -2.28 26.81 25.03
N PRO A 529 -3.13 25.78 25.05
CA PRO A 529 -3.97 25.45 23.93
C PRO A 529 -4.94 26.59 23.59
N ASN A 530 -5.22 26.77 22.30
CA ASN A 530 -6.11 27.84 21.83
C ASN A 530 -6.89 27.39 20.58
N PHE A 531 -8.13 26.99 20.75
CA PHE A 531 -9.01 26.59 19.65
C PHE A 531 -9.88 27.73 19.11
N ASN A 532 -9.74 28.96 19.62
CA ASN A 532 -10.58 30.07 19.15
C ASN A 532 -10.39 30.34 17.65
N HIS A 533 -9.16 30.21 17.14
CA HIS A 533 -8.88 30.42 15.72
C HIS A 533 -9.53 29.33 14.84
N MET A 534 -9.54 28.08 15.32
CA MET A 534 -10.21 26.99 14.62
C MET A 534 -11.74 27.13 14.69
N ALA A 535 -12.29 27.55 15.83
CA ALA A 535 -13.70 27.84 15.99
C ALA A 535 -14.15 28.98 15.06
N ASP A 536 -13.37 30.06 14.96
CA ASP A 536 -13.65 31.18 14.05
C ASP A 536 -13.63 30.73 12.57
N LEU A 537 -12.74 29.81 12.19
CA LEU A 537 -12.74 29.20 10.86
C LEU A 537 -14.02 28.37 10.62
N ILE A 538 -14.41 27.54 11.61
CA ILE A 538 -15.63 26.73 11.50
C ILE A 538 -16.85 27.64 11.38
N ASP A 539 -16.99 28.67 12.23
CA ASP A 539 -18.08 29.62 12.20
C ASP A 539 -18.14 30.33 10.83
N PHE A 540 -16.98 30.76 10.30
CA PHE A 540 -16.90 31.39 8.98
C PHE A 540 -17.38 30.46 7.87
N VAL A 541 -16.95 29.22 7.83
CA VAL A 541 -17.33 28.25 6.78
C VAL A 541 -18.77 27.78 6.94
N ALA A 542 -19.24 27.57 8.18
CA ALA A 542 -20.59 27.05 8.44
C ALA A 542 -21.69 28.11 8.23
N ASP A 543 -21.50 29.31 8.80
CA ASP A 543 -22.61 30.24 9.10
C ASP A 543 -22.57 31.54 8.29
N SER A 544 -21.44 31.91 7.64
CA SER A 544 -21.39 33.13 6.83
C SER A 544 -22.36 33.08 5.66
N SER A 545 -22.98 34.24 5.30
CA SER A 545 -23.79 34.35 4.09
C SER A 545 -22.94 33.99 2.85
N LYS A 546 -23.60 33.70 1.73
CA LYS A 546 -22.91 33.45 0.46
C LYS A 546 -22.03 34.64 0.06
N GLU A 547 -22.55 35.86 0.21
CA GLU A 547 -21.88 37.09 -0.12
C GLU A 547 -20.66 37.32 0.77
N ASP A 548 -20.84 37.15 2.10
CA ASP A 548 -19.77 37.31 3.10
C ASP A 548 -18.65 36.26 2.91
N PHE A 549 -19.03 35.01 2.71
CA PHE A 549 -18.09 33.93 2.43
C PHE A 549 -17.26 34.20 1.18
N SER A 550 -17.91 34.70 0.12
CA SER A 550 -17.23 35.04 -1.13
C SER A 550 -16.30 36.24 -0.97
N ALA A 551 -16.72 37.27 -0.25
CA ALA A 551 -15.97 38.53 -0.09
C ALA A 551 -14.70 38.32 0.75
N HIS A 552 -14.77 37.47 1.81
CA HIS A 552 -13.70 37.30 2.79
C HIS A 552 -12.97 35.93 2.66
N PHE A 553 -13.24 35.17 1.57
CA PHE A 553 -12.68 33.83 1.38
C PHE A 553 -11.16 33.83 1.52
N GLU A 554 -10.45 34.70 0.79
CA GLU A 554 -8.98 34.74 0.78
C GLU A 554 -8.37 35.40 2.04
N GLU A 555 -9.16 35.97 2.92
CA GLU A 555 -8.73 36.42 4.24
C GLU A 555 -8.61 35.24 5.22
N HIS A 556 -9.51 34.27 5.11
CA HIS A 556 -9.59 33.10 5.99
C HIS A 556 -8.92 31.84 5.45
N LEU A 557 -8.86 31.69 4.13
CA LEU A 557 -8.44 30.47 3.46
C LEU A 557 -7.40 30.76 2.38
N ASP A 558 -6.37 29.95 2.31
CA ASP A 558 -5.42 30.00 1.19
C ASP A 558 -6.05 29.39 -0.06
N MET A 559 -6.34 30.24 -1.05
CA MET A 559 -7.03 29.85 -2.26
C MET A 559 -6.34 28.68 -2.98
N ASN A 560 -5.02 28.72 -3.11
CA ASN A 560 -4.27 27.68 -3.82
C ASN A 560 -4.34 26.33 -3.08
N SER A 561 -4.13 26.34 -1.77
CA SER A 561 -4.23 25.14 -0.94
C SER A 561 -5.63 24.51 -1.00
N ILE A 562 -6.69 25.33 -1.00
CA ILE A 562 -8.07 24.84 -1.09
C ILE A 562 -8.38 24.29 -2.49
N VAL A 563 -7.96 24.98 -3.56
CA VAL A 563 -8.16 24.53 -4.94
C VAL A 563 -7.41 23.23 -5.19
N ASP A 564 -6.14 23.17 -4.81
CA ASP A 564 -5.30 21.99 -4.96
C ASP A 564 -5.88 20.81 -4.16
N GLY A 565 -6.29 21.06 -2.89
CA GLY A 565 -6.91 20.04 -2.04
C GLY A 565 -8.22 19.51 -2.62
N PHE A 566 -9.09 20.42 -3.12
CA PHE A 566 -10.33 20.03 -3.77
C PHE A 566 -10.10 19.14 -5.01
N ILE A 567 -9.18 19.56 -5.90
CA ILE A 567 -8.82 18.78 -7.11
C ILE A 567 -8.25 17.43 -6.71
N PHE A 568 -7.25 17.44 -5.83
CA PHE A 568 -6.48 16.24 -5.52
C PHE A 568 -7.29 15.18 -4.77
N LEU A 569 -8.00 15.54 -3.70
CA LEU A 569 -8.82 14.60 -2.95
C LEU A 569 -9.94 13.99 -3.80
N ASN A 570 -10.50 14.79 -4.73
CA ASN A 570 -11.45 14.26 -5.70
C ASN A 570 -10.76 13.36 -6.74
N MET A 571 -9.56 13.70 -7.20
CA MET A 571 -8.82 12.87 -8.16
C MET A 571 -8.47 11.49 -7.59
N ILE A 572 -8.02 11.41 -6.35
CA ILE A 572 -7.63 10.16 -5.72
C ILE A 572 -8.79 9.43 -5.01
N VAL A 573 -9.97 10.04 -4.98
CA VAL A 573 -11.18 9.52 -4.30
C VAL A 573 -10.94 9.26 -2.81
N ALA A 574 -10.47 10.29 -2.10
CA ALA A 574 -10.09 10.20 -0.69
C ALA A 574 -11.30 10.41 0.24
N HIS A 575 -12.14 9.40 0.41
CA HIS A 575 -13.34 9.49 1.26
C HIS A 575 -13.03 9.74 2.74
N ASP A 576 -11.88 9.28 3.23
CA ASP A 576 -11.47 9.46 4.64
C ASP A 576 -10.88 10.85 4.93
N ASN A 577 -10.77 11.72 3.90
CA ASN A 577 -10.14 13.04 4.01
C ASN A 577 -11.14 14.20 3.84
N ILE A 578 -12.44 13.96 3.95
CA ILE A 578 -13.50 14.97 3.87
C ILE A 578 -14.10 15.26 5.25
N GLY A 579 -13.25 15.65 6.16
CA GLY A 579 -13.55 15.89 7.59
C GLY A 579 -12.46 15.31 8.47
N ARG A 580 -12.33 14.00 8.53
CA ARG A 580 -11.22 13.28 9.19
C ARG A 580 -9.92 13.39 8.38
N ASN A 581 -8.78 13.13 9.03
CA ASN A 581 -7.45 13.11 8.41
C ASN A 581 -7.09 14.40 7.66
N THR A 582 -7.63 15.52 8.10
CA THR A 582 -7.34 16.85 7.56
C THR A 582 -6.60 17.69 8.59
N PHE A 583 -5.70 18.53 8.10
CA PHE A 583 -5.01 19.52 8.92
C PHE A 583 -5.39 20.93 8.47
N TRP A 584 -5.53 21.81 9.44
CA TRP A 584 -5.75 23.24 9.25
C TRP A 584 -4.54 23.98 9.80
N ILE A 585 -3.77 24.60 8.91
CA ILE A 585 -2.47 25.19 9.23
C ILE A 585 -2.50 26.71 9.01
N VAL A 586 -2.12 27.45 10.01
CA VAL A 586 -1.93 28.89 9.93
C VAL A 586 -0.47 29.24 10.16
N ARG A 587 0.15 30.04 9.27
CA ARG A 587 1.55 30.43 9.39
C ARG A 587 1.82 31.29 10.61
N ASN A 588 1.07 32.37 10.74
CA ASN A 588 1.15 33.33 11.84
C ASN A 588 -0.17 34.07 11.97
N ILE A 589 -0.96 33.74 12.98
CA ILE A 589 -2.28 34.34 13.21
C ILE A 589 -2.24 35.84 13.49
N ASN A 590 -1.09 36.34 13.99
CA ASN A 590 -0.89 37.77 14.26
C ASN A 590 -0.73 38.59 12.97
N GLU A 591 -0.38 37.95 11.87
CA GLU A 591 -0.20 38.57 10.55
C GLU A 591 -1.39 38.30 9.64
N SER A 592 -1.92 37.09 9.66
CA SER A 592 -3.01 36.65 8.78
C SER A 592 -3.79 35.49 9.38
N LYS A 593 -5.11 35.52 9.23
CA LYS A 593 -6.00 34.43 9.62
C LYS A 593 -6.12 33.32 8.56
N LYS A 594 -5.29 33.37 7.54
CA LYS A 594 -5.34 32.48 6.38
C LYS A 594 -4.92 31.07 6.71
N PHE A 595 -5.87 30.13 6.64
CA PHE A 595 -5.64 28.72 6.83
C PHE A 595 -5.28 28.01 5.52
N MET A 596 -4.30 27.13 5.59
CA MET A 596 -3.98 26.15 4.56
C MET A 596 -4.60 24.79 4.93
N HIS A 597 -4.97 24.03 3.91
CA HIS A 597 -5.49 22.67 4.04
C HIS A 597 -4.34 21.67 3.90
N GLY A 598 -4.08 20.88 4.92
CA GLY A 598 -3.10 19.79 4.91
C GLY A 598 -3.77 18.42 4.86
N LEU A 599 -3.10 17.45 4.22
CA LEU A 599 -3.60 16.10 3.97
C LEU A 599 -2.84 15.08 4.81
N TRP A 600 -3.53 14.01 5.19
CA TRP A 600 -2.97 12.91 5.96
C TRP A 600 -3.64 11.59 5.60
N ASP A 601 -2.93 10.45 5.75
CA ASP A 601 -3.49 9.10 5.69
C ASP A 601 -4.21 8.81 4.36
N LEU A 602 -3.44 8.73 3.27
CA LEU A 602 -3.94 8.58 1.91
C LEU A 602 -3.88 7.14 1.40
N ASP A 603 -3.90 6.14 2.30
CA ASP A 603 -3.79 4.72 1.96
C ASP A 603 -5.09 4.16 1.34
N GLY A 604 -6.25 4.64 1.79
CA GLY A 604 -7.57 4.28 1.27
C GLY A 604 -7.97 5.08 0.04
N THR A 605 -7.18 5.02 -1.03
CA THR A 605 -7.33 5.82 -2.26
C THR A 605 -6.93 5.03 -3.51
N LEU A 606 -6.91 5.67 -4.67
CA LEU A 606 -6.45 5.08 -5.94
C LEU A 606 -7.16 3.76 -6.25
N GLY A 607 -8.49 3.76 -6.10
CA GLY A 607 -9.33 2.64 -6.41
C GLY A 607 -9.46 1.58 -5.31
N ARG A 608 -8.91 1.81 -4.12
CA ARG A 608 -9.09 0.94 -2.96
C ARG A 608 -9.58 1.73 -1.74
N THR A 609 -10.59 1.19 -1.06
CA THR A 609 -10.96 1.69 0.27
C THR A 609 -9.99 1.16 1.33
N TRP A 610 -10.06 1.71 2.55
CA TRP A 610 -9.37 1.14 3.72
C TRP A 610 -9.83 -0.27 4.10
N HIS A 611 -10.94 -0.77 3.51
CA HIS A 611 -11.38 -2.16 3.58
C HIS A 611 -10.88 -3.01 2.41
N ARG A 612 -10.02 -2.45 1.55
CA ARG A 612 -9.52 -3.06 0.30
C ARG A 612 -10.58 -3.34 -0.77
N TYR A 613 -11.81 -2.82 -0.61
CA TYR A 613 -12.80 -2.89 -1.68
C TYR A 613 -12.38 -2.00 -2.86
N THR A 614 -12.83 -2.38 -4.03
CA THR A 614 -12.65 -1.56 -5.23
C THR A 614 -13.52 -0.30 -5.16
N GLU A 615 -12.95 0.81 -5.59
CA GLU A 615 -13.62 2.09 -5.73
C GLU A 615 -13.84 2.42 -7.21
N ASP A 616 -15.06 2.82 -7.55
CA ASP A 616 -15.40 3.22 -8.91
C ASP A 616 -14.67 4.51 -9.32
N PRO A 617 -13.86 4.50 -10.40
CA PRO A 617 -13.21 5.72 -10.88
C PRO A 617 -14.21 6.73 -11.46
N ASN A 618 -15.43 6.30 -11.83
CA ASN A 618 -16.45 7.14 -12.44
C ASN A 618 -17.38 7.82 -11.44
N GLN A 619 -17.21 7.58 -10.14
CA GLN A 619 -18.05 8.25 -9.14
C GLN A 619 -17.96 9.77 -9.20
N GLY A 620 -19.02 10.45 -8.72
CA GLY A 620 -19.12 11.91 -8.67
C GLY A 620 -18.10 12.57 -7.75
N TRP A 621 -18.45 13.78 -7.31
CA TRP A 621 -17.65 14.53 -6.36
C TRP A 621 -17.56 13.83 -5.00
N VAL A 622 -16.36 13.76 -4.45
CA VAL A 622 -16.09 13.34 -3.07
C VAL A 622 -16.19 14.59 -2.17
N TYR A 623 -17.35 14.83 -1.61
CA TYR A 623 -17.56 16.02 -0.77
C TYR A 623 -18.59 15.83 0.34
N SER A 624 -19.30 14.72 0.37
CA SER A 624 -20.48 14.49 1.21
C SER A 624 -20.26 14.89 2.66
N GLY A 625 -20.94 15.94 3.09
CA GLY A 625 -20.88 16.48 4.43
C GLY A 625 -19.70 17.40 4.72
N PHE A 626 -18.73 17.58 3.83
CA PHE A 626 -17.63 18.53 4.02
C PHE A 626 -18.03 19.92 3.54
N ARG A 627 -18.37 20.80 4.48
CA ARG A 627 -19.08 22.07 4.22
C ARG A 627 -18.35 22.98 3.23
N ILE A 628 -17.04 23.07 3.33
CA ILE A 628 -16.26 23.91 2.43
C ILE A 628 -16.40 23.46 0.96
N TYR A 629 -16.38 22.14 0.70
CA TYR A 629 -16.54 21.62 -0.66
C TYR A 629 -17.98 21.76 -1.17
N GLU A 630 -18.97 21.60 -0.29
CA GLU A 630 -20.37 21.90 -0.63
C GLU A 630 -20.52 23.36 -1.08
N ARG A 631 -19.92 24.29 -0.35
CA ARG A 631 -19.95 25.71 -0.71
C ARG A 631 -19.21 26.03 -1.99
N ILE A 632 -18.05 25.39 -2.20
CA ILE A 632 -17.30 25.51 -3.47
C ILE A 632 -18.19 25.11 -4.64
N ILE A 633 -18.82 23.95 -4.59
CA ILE A 633 -19.62 23.42 -5.70
C ILE A 633 -20.88 24.27 -5.95
N ASN A 634 -21.58 24.66 -4.90
CA ASN A 634 -22.92 25.25 -5.00
C ASN A 634 -22.92 26.79 -5.04
N GLU A 635 -21.90 27.47 -4.51
CA GLU A 635 -21.90 28.91 -4.28
C GLU A 635 -20.83 29.65 -5.10
N ASN A 636 -19.81 28.98 -5.62
CA ASN A 636 -18.70 29.57 -6.39
C ASN A 636 -18.05 30.80 -5.69
N PRO A 637 -17.59 30.67 -4.42
CA PRO A 637 -17.03 31.79 -3.69
C PRO A 637 -15.76 32.32 -4.36
N ALA A 638 -15.58 33.63 -4.37
CA ALA A 638 -14.42 34.31 -4.96
C ALA A 638 -14.06 33.81 -6.40
N ASN A 639 -15.06 33.38 -7.17
CA ASN A 639 -14.92 32.83 -8.51
C ASN A 639 -13.99 31.60 -8.55
N ILE A 640 -14.04 30.74 -7.55
CA ILE A 640 -13.16 29.57 -7.39
C ILE A 640 -13.33 28.54 -8.52
N HIS A 641 -14.51 28.45 -9.17
CA HIS A 641 -14.73 27.53 -10.29
C HIS A 641 -13.76 27.78 -11.44
N GLN A 642 -13.50 29.05 -11.78
CA GLN A 642 -12.52 29.38 -12.81
C GLN A 642 -11.12 29.00 -12.40
N LYS A 643 -10.75 29.24 -11.12
CA LYS A 643 -9.44 28.86 -10.58
C LYS A 643 -9.25 27.33 -10.58
N ILE A 644 -10.27 26.56 -10.20
CA ILE A 644 -10.27 25.09 -10.28
C ILE A 644 -10.08 24.62 -11.72
N TYR A 645 -10.81 25.22 -12.67
CA TYR A 645 -10.72 24.86 -14.08
C TYR A 645 -9.33 25.12 -14.64
N ASP A 646 -8.76 26.30 -14.41
CA ASP A 646 -7.44 26.68 -14.91
C ASP A 646 -6.36 25.79 -14.29
N ARG A 647 -6.45 25.57 -12.98
CA ARG A 647 -5.52 24.72 -12.25
C ARG A 647 -5.60 23.25 -12.68
N TRP A 648 -6.80 22.73 -12.89
CA TRP A 648 -6.98 21.37 -13.42
C TRP A 648 -6.31 21.19 -14.78
N ASN A 649 -6.49 22.13 -15.70
CA ASN A 649 -5.87 22.03 -17.02
C ASN A 649 -4.34 22.08 -16.97
N GLU A 650 -3.75 22.76 -15.99
CA GLU A 650 -2.33 22.73 -15.73
C GLU A 650 -1.91 21.36 -15.17
N LEU A 651 -2.60 20.88 -14.11
CA LEU A 651 -2.20 19.69 -13.37
C LEU A 651 -2.37 18.40 -14.18
N LYS A 652 -3.42 18.26 -14.96
CA LYS A 652 -3.69 17.04 -15.74
C LYS A 652 -2.65 16.78 -16.84
N GLU A 653 -1.99 17.82 -17.34
CA GLU A 653 -0.89 17.72 -18.30
C GLU A 653 0.50 17.65 -17.63
N GLY A 654 0.54 17.90 -16.31
CA GLY A 654 1.75 17.92 -15.48
C GLY A 654 1.74 16.84 -14.41
N SER A 655 1.68 17.28 -13.14
CA SER A 655 1.83 16.41 -11.97
C SER A 655 0.74 15.32 -11.86
N LEU A 656 -0.46 15.56 -12.38
CA LEU A 656 -1.55 14.57 -12.39
C LEU A 656 -1.64 13.79 -13.72
N SER A 657 -0.73 13.99 -14.66
CA SER A 657 -0.74 13.23 -15.91
C SER A 657 -0.59 11.73 -15.67
N LEU A 658 -1.16 10.92 -16.57
CA LEU A 658 -1.02 9.45 -16.50
C LEU A 658 0.46 9.03 -16.59
N GLU A 659 1.27 9.77 -17.36
CA GLU A 659 2.70 9.50 -17.49
C GLU A 659 3.43 9.68 -16.14
N ASN A 660 3.25 10.84 -15.48
CA ASN A 660 3.88 11.10 -14.17
C ASN A 660 3.43 10.11 -13.12
N PHE A 661 2.12 9.84 -13.05
CA PHE A 661 1.57 8.84 -12.15
C PHE A 661 2.17 7.45 -12.38
N SER A 662 2.21 7.01 -13.66
CA SER A 662 2.75 5.71 -14.03
C SER A 662 4.23 5.57 -13.67
N GLN A 663 5.02 6.61 -13.92
CA GLN A 663 6.44 6.61 -13.57
C GLN A 663 6.66 6.42 -12.06
N LYS A 664 5.86 7.08 -11.21
CA LYS A 664 5.98 6.93 -9.75
C LYS A 664 5.59 5.54 -9.28
N VAL A 665 4.47 5.03 -9.77
CA VAL A 665 3.98 3.69 -9.39
C VAL A 665 4.97 2.61 -9.83
N ASP A 666 5.49 2.70 -11.07
CA ASP A 666 6.53 1.79 -11.57
C ASP A 666 7.81 1.88 -10.74
N GLY A 667 8.21 3.10 -10.37
CA GLY A 667 9.40 3.33 -9.56
C GLY A 667 9.32 2.63 -8.19
N TYR A 668 8.18 2.71 -7.51
CA TYR A 668 7.97 2.02 -6.23
C TYR A 668 7.89 0.50 -6.39
N ALA A 669 7.20 0.02 -7.42
CA ALA A 669 7.13 -1.41 -7.71
C ALA A 669 8.53 -1.98 -8.00
N ASP A 670 9.27 -1.34 -8.88
CA ASP A 670 10.64 -1.71 -9.22
C ASP A 670 11.57 -1.73 -8.00
N LEU A 671 11.46 -0.73 -7.14
CA LEU A 671 12.24 -0.63 -5.90
C LEU A 671 12.00 -1.85 -5.01
N MET A 672 10.74 -2.20 -4.76
CA MET A 672 10.38 -3.30 -3.87
C MET A 672 10.73 -4.68 -4.47
N VAL A 673 10.53 -4.85 -5.78
CA VAL A 673 10.82 -6.12 -6.46
C VAL A 673 12.34 -6.33 -6.60
N LYS A 674 13.07 -5.33 -7.09
CA LYS A 674 14.52 -5.44 -7.32
C LYS A 674 15.32 -5.58 -6.03
N SER A 675 14.84 -4.99 -4.94
CA SER A 675 15.45 -5.17 -3.62
C SER A 675 15.17 -6.54 -2.98
N GLY A 676 14.23 -7.32 -3.55
CA GLY A 676 13.73 -8.55 -2.95
C GLY A 676 12.88 -8.34 -1.68
N ALA A 677 12.66 -7.08 -1.28
CA ALA A 677 11.93 -6.76 -0.06
C ALA A 677 10.46 -7.17 -0.15
N ARG A 678 9.88 -7.13 -1.37
CA ARG A 678 8.48 -7.55 -1.57
C ARG A 678 8.26 -9.02 -1.22
N ASP A 679 9.13 -9.91 -1.70
CA ASP A 679 9.02 -11.34 -1.43
C ASP A 679 9.16 -11.62 0.07
N ARG A 680 10.09 -10.93 0.74
CA ARG A 680 10.26 -11.04 2.19
C ARG A 680 9.07 -10.49 2.99
N GLU A 681 8.46 -9.39 2.54
CA GLU A 681 7.22 -8.84 3.13
C GLU A 681 6.08 -9.84 3.04
N VAL A 682 5.88 -10.39 1.85
CA VAL A 682 4.89 -11.44 1.60
C VAL A 682 5.13 -12.65 2.47
N GLY A 683 6.37 -13.16 2.49
CA GLY A 683 6.76 -14.29 3.32
C GLY A 683 6.52 -14.06 4.81
N ARG A 684 6.61 -12.82 5.28
CA ARG A 684 6.46 -12.48 6.70
C ARG A 684 5.00 -12.26 7.14
N TRP A 685 4.20 -11.61 6.31
CA TRP A 685 2.90 -11.10 6.75
C TRP A 685 1.69 -11.65 6.00
N MET A 686 1.83 -11.97 4.72
CA MET A 686 0.67 -12.26 3.88
C MET A 686 0.21 -13.73 3.91
N GLN A 687 0.87 -14.55 4.67
CA GLN A 687 0.47 -15.94 4.90
C GLN A 687 -0.45 -16.09 6.13
N LEU A 688 -0.54 -15.05 6.93
CA LEU A 688 -1.41 -15.07 8.09
C LEU A 688 -2.86 -14.93 7.63
N ASP A 689 -3.72 -15.84 8.07
CA ASP A 689 -5.15 -15.78 7.73
C ASP A 689 -5.73 -14.46 8.23
N MET A 690 -6.07 -13.58 7.28
CA MET A 690 -6.66 -12.29 7.58
C MET A 690 -8.12 -12.42 8.08
N ALA A 691 -8.73 -13.60 7.94
CA ALA A 691 -10.08 -13.87 8.47
C ALA A 691 -10.10 -13.88 10.00
N ASP A 692 -8.98 -14.21 10.64
CA ASP A 692 -8.84 -14.20 12.10
C ASP A 692 -8.52 -12.81 12.67
N GLN A 693 -8.34 -11.78 11.83
CA GLN A 693 -8.11 -10.43 12.31
C GLN A 693 -9.43 -9.81 12.80
N PRO A 694 -9.52 -9.37 14.07
CA PRO A 694 -10.80 -9.16 14.76
C PRO A 694 -11.65 -7.99 14.27
N TYR A 695 -11.25 -7.29 13.23
CA TYR A 695 -11.94 -6.04 12.88
C TYR A 695 -12.51 -5.95 11.46
N TRP A 696 -12.06 -6.76 10.52
CA TRP A 696 -12.43 -6.55 9.12
C TRP A 696 -12.56 -7.88 8.38
N GLY A 697 -13.59 -8.65 8.67
CA GLY A 697 -13.89 -9.98 8.10
C GLY A 697 -14.03 -10.07 6.58
N TYR A 698 -13.32 -9.23 5.83
CA TYR A 698 -13.46 -9.14 4.37
C TYR A 698 -12.14 -9.14 3.62
N ALA A 699 -11.03 -9.19 4.30
CA ALA A 699 -9.73 -9.18 3.63
C ALA A 699 -9.24 -10.59 3.24
N SER A 700 -10.13 -11.48 2.88
CA SER A 700 -9.76 -12.78 2.26
C SER A 700 -9.20 -12.63 0.84
N VAL A 701 -8.86 -11.40 0.44
CA VAL A 701 -8.30 -11.09 -0.86
C VAL A 701 -6.81 -10.94 -0.71
N TYR A 702 -6.11 -12.05 -0.81
CA TYR A 702 -4.65 -12.07 -0.87
C TYR A 702 -4.19 -11.68 -2.28
N PHE A 703 -3.95 -10.40 -2.50
CA PHE A 703 -3.22 -9.96 -3.67
C PHE A 703 -1.76 -9.81 -3.31
N ASN A 704 -0.95 -10.72 -3.76
CA ASN A 704 0.50 -10.61 -3.67
C ASN A 704 1.12 -10.10 -4.97
N ASP A 705 0.30 -9.73 -5.94
CA ASP A 705 0.75 -9.32 -7.25
C ASP A 705 0.87 -7.80 -7.31
N VAL A 706 2.09 -7.29 -7.09
CA VAL A 706 2.40 -5.86 -7.24
C VAL A 706 2.14 -5.41 -8.68
N GLU A 707 2.43 -6.24 -9.66
CA GLU A 707 2.23 -5.90 -11.08
C GLU A 707 0.74 -5.71 -11.37
N TYR A 708 -0.11 -6.56 -10.79
CA TYR A 708 -1.55 -6.39 -10.89
C TYR A 708 -2.02 -5.07 -10.26
N GLU A 709 -1.60 -4.77 -9.03
CA GLU A 709 -1.99 -3.52 -8.35
C GLU A 709 -1.48 -2.28 -9.09
N VAL A 710 -0.26 -2.35 -9.64
CA VAL A 710 0.30 -1.28 -10.49
C VAL A 710 -0.56 -1.06 -11.73
N MET A 711 -0.90 -2.13 -12.44
CA MET A 711 -1.77 -2.07 -13.61
C MET A 711 -3.15 -1.53 -13.26
N TYR A 712 -3.76 -2.07 -12.19
CA TYR A 712 -5.06 -1.63 -11.68
C TYR A 712 -5.07 -0.13 -11.35
N MET A 713 -4.07 0.37 -10.62
CA MET A 713 -3.97 1.78 -10.28
C MET A 713 -3.85 2.68 -11.52
N LYS A 714 -3.08 2.25 -12.55
CA LYS A 714 -2.91 3.01 -13.79
C LYS A 714 -4.21 3.07 -14.60
N GLU A 715 -4.89 1.96 -14.77
CA GLU A 715 -6.19 1.90 -15.46
C GLU A 715 -7.24 2.72 -14.71
N TRP A 716 -7.25 2.63 -13.38
CA TRP A 716 -8.15 3.40 -12.53
C TRP A 716 -7.87 4.92 -12.67
N TRP A 717 -6.59 5.32 -12.65
CA TRP A 717 -6.17 6.71 -12.79
C TRP A 717 -6.59 7.29 -14.14
N GLU A 718 -6.39 6.56 -15.23
CA GLU A 718 -6.79 6.97 -16.56
C GLU A 718 -8.30 7.22 -16.68
N LYS A 719 -9.11 6.29 -16.14
CA LYS A 719 -10.57 6.43 -16.09
C LYS A 719 -10.97 7.64 -15.22
N ARG A 720 -10.31 7.81 -14.08
CA ARG A 720 -10.58 8.93 -13.17
C ARG A 720 -10.23 10.29 -13.78
N LEU A 721 -9.14 10.40 -14.52
CA LEU A 721 -8.79 11.62 -15.27
C LEU A 721 -9.92 12.05 -16.18
N LYS A 722 -10.48 11.13 -16.98
CA LYS A 722 -11.61 11.40 -17.88
C LYS A 722 -12.85 11.86 -17.11
N LYS A 723 -13.13 11.22 -15.97
CA LYS A 723 -14.24 11.60 -15.10
C LYS A 723 -14.05 12.98 -14.49
N MET A 724 -12.87 13.29 -14.02
CA MET A 724 -12.53 14.60 -13.47
C MET A 724 -12.67 15.72 -14.52
N ASP A 725 -12.26 15.49 -15.77
CA ASP A 725 -12.54 16.44 -16.86
C ASP A 725 -14.02 16.76 -16.97
N SER A 726 -14.87 15.74 -16.97
CA SER A 726 -16.33 15.93 -17.01
C SER A 726 -16.86 16.70 -15.81
N LEU A 727 -16.43 16.35 -14.59
CA LEU A 727 -16.87 16.99 -13.36
C LEU A 727 -16.45 18.47 -13.32
N ILE A 728 -15.20 18.78 -13.64
CA ILE A 728 -14.68 20.15 -13.60
C ILE A 728 -15.31 21.02 -14.69
N ASN A 729 -15.53 20.46 -15.89
CA ASN A 729 -16.26 21.17 -16.93
C ASN A 729 -17.71 21.52 -16.53
N SER A 730 -18.36 20.67 -15.73
CA SER A 730 -19.70 20.94 -15.23
C SER A 730 -19.78 22.16 -14.28
N LEU A 731 -18.69 22.48 -13.57
CA LEU A 731 -18.62 23.67 -12.71
C LEU A 731 -18.68 24.99 -13.49
N LYS A 732 -18.30 25.02 -14.78
CA LYS A 732 -18.38 26.23 -15.61
C LYS A 732 -19.78 26.66 -15.96
N HIS A 733 -20.73 25.73 -15.91
CA HIS A 733 -22.11 25.99 -16.35
C HIS A 733 -23.05 26.22 -15.18
N ASN A 734 -22.53 26.16 -13.94
CA ASN A 734 -23.22 26.51 -12.70
C ASN A 734 -22.74 27.88 -12.16
#